data_a676b75588c697f917b352175ba2b161
#
_entry.id   a676b75588c697f917b352175ba2b161
#
_cell.length_a   1.000
_cell.length_b   1.000
_cell.length_c   1.000
_cell.angle_alpha   90.00
_cell.angle_beta   90.00
_cell.angle_gamma   90.00
#
_symmetry.space_group_name_H-M   'P 1'
#
loop_
_entity.id
_entity.type
_entity.pdbx_description
1 polymer ?
#
loop_
_entity_poly.entity_id
_entity_poly.type
_entity_poly.pdbx_seq_one_letter_code
_entity_poly.pdbx_strand_id
1 'polypeptide(L)'
;MVVGILGILKAGGAYVPLDPSYPQSRLDYMLEDAALEVVLAQGAGVDVLAEFAGHVVALDDAALFAAQSQENIEKQESGLEATSLAYVIYTSGSTGQPKGVMIAHKALSNYQLHIQHAYGVTAADRILQFSNICFDIFVEEFFGALCHGAQLILSTSACRQGLAEFVEYCEHHGVTVVSLPTAFWAQVVSDNQKFVSTTMRLVIVGGEALTVATVREHYSRFSEQVTLMNTYGPTESTITATTYATTLADAEAQSVTIGKANINNQLLILDNNKRLVPYGCPGELYIGGDGLARGYINRPELTAERFIDNPHYLSSDPHSPSRLYRTGDLVRYLEGGNLAFIGRTDDQVKIRGFRIELGEVEAQLAQQPEVDSALVRAIHIAGSLQLVAYIKPLVAKGSDEHYDFVRYLKAELKEKLPEYMMPSVIMVVEEWPLTPNGKVDKRALPSVDVDVLIGDYIAPQTKMEQEIVHIWSELLGIEANKISRNANFFELGGHSLLTVKLATEINRRCNTKISLDRFFSAVTVEAMAKLCEGYDTAKSYQVIKPISPLHGDKDELFMIPGVASTENDFAWLAAQLSAHGYRVYACPHKGLLDGAPPYESVEENVTAITNGIIHKSKHSQGVRLIGHSFGGLLALETANKLSEQGVKVELILIDSYFEQHRQQKRHTTIDGGEISSDKPLPTGIDSLLMRQLETLEQRQSQWLRDYIPSVHSAVTVKYVYATQSNFCIESYHRYFEKQHDKAVEYTSINAGHMDILKSDDLVKLMLEQYLD
;
A
#
# COMPACT_ATOMS: atom_id res chain seq x y z
N MET A 1 1.99 2.16 13.03
CA MET A 1 1.98 3.56 12.52
C MET A 1 1.40 4.55 13.55
N VAL A 2 0.08 4.58 13.84
CA VAL A 2 -0.55 5.57 14.74
C VAL A 2 0.14 5.65 16.11
N VAL A 3 0.32 4.52 16.77
CA VAL A 3 0.98 4.40 18.08
C VAL A 3 2.41 4.94 18.04
N GLY A 4 3.18 4.58 16.98
CA GLY A 4 4.56 5.03 16.81
C GLY A 4 4.68 6.54 16.67
N ILE A 5 3.87 7.18 15.80
CA ILE A 5 3.88 8.64 15.62
C ILE A 5 3.53 9.36 16.93
N LEU A 6 2.44 8.93 17.58
CA LEU A 6 2.03 9.54 18.86
C LEU A 6 3.07 9.32 19.96
N GLY A 7 3.71 8.14 19.99
CA GLY A 7 4.78 7.84 20.93
C GLY A 7 5.99 8.77 20.76
N ILE A 8 6.45 8.99 19.52
CA ILE A 8 7.55 9.92 19.22
C ILE A 8 7.21 11.33 19.68
N LEU A 9 6.02 11.84 19.33
CA LEU A 9 5.60 13.19 19.68
C LEU A 9 5.42 13.36 21.19
N LYS A 10 4.86 12.38 21.89
CA LYS A 10 4.71 12.40 23.36
C LYS A 10 6.08 12.36 24.08
N ALA A 11 7.06 11.69 23.48
CA ALA A 11 8.43 11.68 23.98
C ALA A 11 9.19 13.00 23.72
N GLY A 12 8.57 14.00 23.06
CA GLY A 12 9.20 15.27 22.68
C GLY A 12 10.04 15.21 21.40
N GLY A 13 10.00 14.10 20.70
CA GLY A 13 10.70 13.90 19.41
C GLY A 13 9.92 14.42 18.21
N ALA A 14 10.60 14.50 17.07
CA ALA A 14 10.00 14.71 15.77
C ALA A 14 10.06 13.42 14.95
N TYR A 15 8.99 13.05 14.25
CA TYR A 15 9.03 11.86 13.44
C TYR A 15 9.54 12.15 12.02
N VAL A 16 10.26 11.18 11.48
CA VAL A 16 10.73 11.13 10.07
C VAL A 16 10.13 9.86 9.46
N PRO A 17 9.14 9.98 8.58
CA PRO A 17 8.53 8.80 7.99
C PRO A 17 9.44 8.16 6.95
N LEU A 18 9.57 6.85 7.01
CA LEU A 18 10.35 6.02 6.08
C LEU A 18 9.41 4.97 5.46
N ASP A 19 9.40 4.87 4.14
CA ASP A 19 8.64 3.84 3.43
C ASP A 19 9.56 2.65 3.13
N PRO A 20 9.30 1.45 3.67
CA PRO A 20 10.15 0.29 3.42
C PRO A 20 10.16 -0.18 1.96
N SER A 21 9.27 0.36 1.11
CA SER A 21 9.28 0.10 -0.33
C SER A 21 10.29 0.96 -1.11
N TYR A 22 10.90 1.96 -0.46
CA TYR A 22 11.93 2.77 -1.10
C TYR A 22 13.22 1.96 -1.30
N PRO A 23 13.99 2.29 -2.35
CA PRO A 23 15.32 1.71 -2.52
C PRO A 23 16.19 1.85 -1.26
N GLN A 24 16.98 0.82 -0.94
CA GLN A 24 17.82 0.80 0.27
C GLN A 24 18.76 2.03 0.31
N SER A 25 19.39 2.36 -0.80
CA SER A 25 20.28 3.54 -0.90
C SER A 25 19.58 4.85 -0.54
N ARG A 26 18.29 4.98 -0.82
CA ARG A 26 17.48 6.15 -0.45
C ARG A 26 17.15 6.15 1.04
N LEU A 27 16.82 4.99 1.60
CA LEU A 27 16.58 4.84 3.04
C LEU A 27 17.84 5.16 3.85
N ASP A 28 18.98 4.61 3.45
CA ASP A 28 20.28 4.86 4.10
C ASP A 28 20.61 6.34 4.09
N TYR A 29 20.43 7.00 2.94
CA TYR A 29 20.62 8.45 2.82
C TYR A 29 19.71 9.23 3.79
N MET A 30 18.41 8.88 3.89
CA MET A 30 17.48 9.58 4.77
C MET A 30 17.80 9.35 6.25
N LEU A 31 18.24 8.14 6.61
CA LEU A 31 18.69 7.78 7.97
C LEU A 31 19.91 8.60 8.38
N GLU A 32 20.90 8.72 7.49
CA GLU A 32 22.14 9.48 7.72
C GLU A 32 21.90 11.00 7.73
N ASP A 33 21.20 11.52 6.72
CA ASP A 33 20.94 12.96 6.57
C ASP A 33 20.09 13.51 7.72
N ALA A 34 19.11 12.74 8.20
CA ALA A 34 18.31 13.11 9.38
C ALA A 34 19.05 12.80 10.71
N ALA A 35 20.20 12.14 10.69
CA ALA A 35 20.95 11.70 11.86
C ALA A 35 20.06 10.96 12.87
N LEU A 36 19.27 9.98 12.41
CA LEU A 36 18.32 9.26 13.26
C LEU A 36 19.08 8.34 14.23
N GLU A 37 18.74 8.43 15.50
CA GLU A 37 19.29 7.56 16.56
C GLU A 37 18.35 6.40 16.88
N VAL A 38 17.04 6.60 16.71
CA VAL A 38 15.99 5.61 17.03
C VAL A 38 15.05 5.48 15.86
N VAL A 39 14.76 4.25 15.46
CA VAL A 39 13.75 3.93 14.43
C VAL A 39 12.72 2.98 15.01
N LEU A 40 11.45 3.31 14.84
CA LEU A 40 10.33 2.45 15.21
C LEU A 40 9.92 1.64 13.96
N ALA A 41 9.95 0.33 14.05
CA ALA A 41 9.62 -0.55 12.92
C ALA A 41 8.63 -1.64 13.32
N GLN A 42 8.03 -2.31 12.34
CA GLN A 42 7.12 -3.44 12.54
C GLN A 42 7.26 -4.43 11.40
N GLY A 43 7.23 -5.74 11.72
CA GLY A 43 7.29 -6.82 10.73
C GLY A 43 8.52 -6.71 9.80
N ALA A 44 8.32 -6.87 8.50
CA ALA A 44 9.38 -6.78 7.48
C ALA A 44 10.14 -5.44 7.45
N GLY A 45 9.60 -4.37 8.07
CA GLY A 45 10.32 -3.10 8.22
C GLY A 45 11.55 -3.20 9.14
N VAL A 46 11.63 -4.21 10.00
CA VAL A 46 12.82 -4.47 10.85
C VAL A 46 13.97 -4.99 9.99
N ASP A 47 13.69 -5.84 9.02
CA ASP A 47 14.70 -6.48 8.16
C ASP A 47 15.43 -5.46 7.28
N VAL A 48 14.69 -4.43 6.80
CA VAL A 48 15.24 -3.33 5.99
C VAL A 48 16.25 -2.48 6.77
N LEU A 49 16.20 -2.52 8.11
CA LEU A 49 17.06 -1.76 9.02
C LEU A 49 18.21 -2.58 9.59
N ALA A 50 18.52 -3.76 9.04
CA ALA A 50 19.54 -4.67 9.59
C ALA A 50 20.94 -4.04 9.69
N GLU A 51 21.28 -3.09 8.83
CA GLU A 51 22.57 -2.37 8.84
C GLU A 51 22.50 -1.00 9.56
N PHE A 52 21.34 -0.63 10.09
CA PHE A 52 21.20 0.63 10.82
C PHE A 52 21.98 0.62 12.14
N ALA A 53 22.89 1.58 12.30
CA ALA A 53 23.78 1.67 13.45
C ALA A 53 23.09 2.19 14.74
N GLY A 54 21.87 2.74 14.63
CA GLY A 54 21.09 3.26 15.75
C GLY A 54 20.25 2.17 16.43
N HIS A 55 19.29 2.59 17.22
CA HIS A 55 18.41 1.71 17.97
C HIS A 55 17.09 1.44 17.23
N VAL A 56 16.81 0.19 16.89
CA VAL A 56 15.54 -0.23 16.30
C VAL A 56 14.60 -0.74 17.41
N VAL A 57 13.41 -0.14 17.49
CA VAL A 57 12.34 -0.56 18.41
C VAL A 57 11.26 -1.27 17.61
N ALA A 58 11.11 -2.57 17.84
CA ALA A 58 10.06 -3.37 17.22
C ALA A 58 8.70 -3.10 17.90
N LEU A 59 7.77 -2.50 17.17
CA LEU A 59 6.45 -2.11 17.72
C LEU A 59 5.50 -3.31 17.95
N ASP A 60 5.80 -4.47 17.40
CA ASP A 60 5.10 -5.74 17.58
C ASP A 60 5.64 -6.57 18.75
N ASP A 61 6.76 -6.18 19.36
CA ASP A 61 7.24 -6.79 20.60
C ASP A 61 6.53 -6.19 21.82
N ALA A 62 5.44 -6.83 22.23
CA ALA A 62 4.66 -6.39 23.38
C ALA A 62 5.46 -6.42 24.71
N ALA A 63 6.54 -7.20 24.80
CA ALA A 63 7.36 -7.30 26.02
C ALA A 63 8.12 -6.00 26.30
N LEU A 64 8.49 -5.25 25.26
CA LEU A 64 9.16 -3.95 25.40
C LEU A 64 8.31 -2.92 26.14
N PHE A 65 6.98 -3.02 26.04
CA PHE A 65 6.04 -2.02 26.57
C PHE A 65 5.36 -2.47 27.86
N ALA A 66 5.34 -3.77 28.18
CA ALA A 66 4.55 -4.35 29.26
C ALA A 66 4.83 -3.74 30.65
N ALA A 67 6.07 -3.29 30.90
CA ALA A 67 6.49 -2.72 32.17
C ALA A 67 6.54 -1.18 32.16
N GLN A 68 6.20 -0.54 31.05
CA GLN A 68 6.29 0.91 30.90
C GLN A 68 5.07 1.63 31.54
N SER A 69 5.29 2.88 31.97
CA SER A 69 4.20 3.71 32.45
C SER A 69 3.18 4.01 31.34
N GLN A 70 1.89 3.99 31.68
CA GLN A 70 0.79 4.38 30.79
C GLN A 70 0.44 5.89 30.89
N GLU A 71 1.06 6.59 31.81
CA GLU A 71 0.84 8.03 32.01
C GLU A 71 1.52 8.85 30.91
N ASN A 72 0.97 10.03 30.64
CA ASN A 72 1.61 10.97 29.72
C ASN A 72 2.88 11.55 30.37
N ILE A 73 3.90 11.75 29.54
CA ILE A 73 5.11 12.48 29.94
C ILE A 73 4.73 13.95 30.13
N GLU A 74 5.08 14.52 31.28
CA GLU A 74 4.79 15.92 31.58
C GLU A 74 5.58 16.84 30.62
N LYS A 75 4.97 17.99 30.30
CA LYS A 75 5.59 18.98 29.40
C LYS A 75 6.97 19.44 29.86
N GLN A 76 7.15 19.59 31.19
CA GLN A 76 8.43 19.97 31.79
C GLN A 76 9.52 18.91 31.57
N GLU A 77 9.15 17.65 31.57
CA GLU A 77 10.08 16.53 31.30
C GLU A 77 10.43 16.41 29.84
N SER A 78 9.46 16.53 28.93
CA SER A 78 9.70 16.44 27.50
C SER A 78 10.44 17.65 26.93
N GLY A 79 10.43 18.80 27.62
CA GLY A 79 11.01 20.06 27.14
C GLY A 79 10.38 20.59 25.85
N LEU A 80 9.20 20.09 25.48
CA LEU A 80 8.54 20.41 24.22
C LEU A 80 8.04 21.86 24.19
N GLU A 81 8.44 22.58 23.14
CA GLU A 81 7.98 23.95 22.87
C GLU A 81 7.25 24.01 21.52
N ALA A 82 6.49 25.09 21.30
CA ALA A 82 5.81 25.33 20.02
C ALA A 82 6.78 25.41 18.82
N THR A 83 8.01 25.81 19.10
CA THR A 83 9.11 25.90 18.14
C THR A 83 9.82 24.56 17.90
N SER A 84 9.62 23.54 18.74
CA SER A 84 10.17 22.19 18.52
C SER A 84 9.64 21.59 17.22
N LEU A 85 10.43 20.74 16.58
CA LEU A 85 10.00 20.03 15.37
C LEU A 85 8.89 19.02 15.71
N ALA A 86 7.89 18.96 14.85
CA ALA A 86 6.86 17.93 14.88
C ALA A 86 7.21 16.78 13.92
N TYR A 87 7.70 17.13 12.73
CA TYR A 87 8.10 16.14 11.73
C TYR A 87 9.10 16.69 10.73
N VAL A 88 9.76 15.76 10.01
CA VAL A 88 10.57 16.06 8.83
C VAL A 88 10.12 15.14 7.70
N ILE A 89 9.62 15.72 6.60
CA ILE A 89 9.23 14.97 5.41
C ILE A 89 10.24 15.25 4.29
N TYR A 90 10.74 14.17 3.67
CA TYR A 90 11.66 14.25 2.55
C TYR A 90 10.92 14.44 1.23
N THR A 91 11.34 15.45 0.49
CA THR A 91 10.86 15.75 -0.88
C THR A 91 12.00 15.62 -1.87
N SER A 92 11.70 15.51 -3.16
CA SER A 92 12.70 15.52 -4.21
C SER A 92 13.53 16.82 -4.18
N GLY A 93 14.82 16.70 -4.50
CA GLY A 93 15.76 17.81 -4.44
C GLY A 93 16.39 18.13 -5.80
N SER A 94 16.50 19.42 -6.12
CA SER A 94 17.10 19.90 -7.39
C SER A 94 18.59 19.55 -7.56
N THR A 95 19.25 19.11 -6.48
CA THR A 95 20.67 18.72 -6.47
C THR A 95 20.90 17.23 -6.66
N GLY A 96 19.86 16.47 -6.99
CA GLY A 96 19.93 15.02 -7.19
C GLY A 96 19.82 14.17 -5.92
N GLN A 97 19.61 14.80 -4.76
CA GLN A 97 19.39 14.14 -3.46
C GLN A 97 18.12 14.68 -2.79
N PRO A 98 17.36 13.83 -2.08
CA PRO A 98 16.19 14.27 -1.33
C PRO A 98 16.56 15.33 -0.28
N LYS A 99 15.59 16.21 0.02
CA LYS A 99 15.71 17.24 1.05
C LYS A 99 14.63 17.10 2.10
N GLY A 100 14.99 17.06 3.38
CA GLY A 100 14.08 16.95 4.50
C GLY A 100 13.51 18.31 4.90
N VAL A 101 12.20 18.50 4.79
CA VAL A 101 11.49 19.74 5.16
C VAL A 101 11.12 19.67 6.64
N MET A 102 11.62 20.60 7.45
CA MET A 102 11.46 20.65 8.90
C MET A 102 10.21 21.44 9.30
N ILE A 103 9.21 20.79 9.88
CA ILE A 103 7.96 21.42 10.34
C ILE A 103 7.89 21.46 11.87
N ALA A 104 7.68 22.66 12.40
CA ALA A 104 7.53 22.88 13.84
C ALA A 104 6.07 22.64 14.30
N HIS A 105 5.89 22.33 15.59
CA HIS A 105 4.57 22.18 16.20
C HIS A 105 3.68 23.42 16.02
N LYS A 106 4.26 24.63 16.04
CA LYS A 106 3.52 25.87 15.78
C LYS A 106 2.84 25.86 14.41
N ALA A 107 3.57 25.46 13.36
CA ALA A 107 3.05 25.44 12.00
C ALA A 107 1.97 24.37 11.84
N LEU A 108 2.18 23.19 12.43
CA LEU A 108 1.18 22.13 12.48
C LEU A 108 -0.10 22.56 13.22
N SER A 109 0.06 23.23 14.37
CA SER A 109 -1.08 23.74 15.16
C SER A 109 -1.85 24.82 14.39
N ASN A 110 -1.14 25.71 13.68
CA ASN A 110 -1.78 26.68 12.80
C ASN A 110 -2.61 26.01 11.70
N TYR A 111 -2.09 24.92 11.13
CA TYR A 111 -2.82 24.15 10.12
C TYR A 111 -4.07 23.49 10.71
N GLN A 112 -4.05 23.01 11.96
CA GLN A 112 -5.24 22.46 12.62
C GLN A 112 -6.33 23.51 12.82
N LEU A 113 -5.98 24.78 13.10
CA LEU A 113 -6.94 25.88 13.12
C LEU A 113 -7.58 26.10 11.75
N HIS A 114 -6.77 25.96 10.68
CA HIS A 114 -7.29 26.05 9.31
C HIS A 114 -8.28 24.92 8.99
N ILE A 115 -7.96 23.67 9.34
CA ILE A 115 -8.87 22.51 9.18
C ILE A 115 -10.20 22.77 9.87
N GLN A 116 -10.18 23.27 11.09
CA GLN A 116 -11.40 23.60 11.85
C GLN A 116 -12.24 24.64 11.13
N HIS A 117 -11.62 25.69 10.60
CA HIS A 117 -12.35 26.82 9.96
C HIS A 117 -12.78 26.52 8.54
N ALA A 118 -11.91 25.95 7.71
CA ALA A 118 -12.17 25.75 6.28
C ALA A 118 -12.91 24.45 5.99
N TYR A 119 -12.59 23.37 6.72
CA TYR A 119 -13.16 22.05 6.48
C TYR A 119 -14.28 21.71 7.48
N GLY A 120 -14.41 22.47 8.55
CA GLY A 120 -15.45 22.26 9.58
C GLY A 120 -15.42 20.86 10.18
N VAL A 121 -14.21 20.29 10.37
CA VAL A 121 -14.06 18.94 10.94
C VAL A 121 -14.51 18.94 12.39
N THR A 122 -15.27 17.92 12.78
CA THR A 122 -15.84 17.72 14.11
C THR A 122 -15.68 16.27 14.58
N ALA A 123 -16.00 15.99 15.83
CA ALA A 123 -15.98 14.65 16.40
C ALA A 123 -16.97 13.67 15.73
N ALA A 124 -17.93 14.16 14.94
CA ALA A 124 -18.86 13.32 14.20
C ALA A 124 -18.26 12.80 12.87
N ASP A 125 -17.11 13.34 12.45
CA ASP A 125 -16.51 12.99 11.19
C ASP A 125 -15.72 11.68 11.23
N ARG A 126 -15.63 11.07 10.07
CA ARG A 126 -14.86 9.86 9.79
C ARG A 126 -13.95 10.16 8.61
N ILE A 127 -12.67 10.40 8.91
CA ILE A 127 -11.67 10.82 7.92
C ILE A 127 -10.90 9.60 7.42
N LEU A 128 -10.87 9.40 6.11
CA LEU A 128 -10.09 8.32 5.49
C LEU A 128 -8.60 8.66 5.53
N GLN A 129 -7.79 7.77 6.05
CA GLN A 129 -6.34 7.79 5.87
C GLN A 129 -6.01 7.05 4.56
N PHE A 130 -5.80 7.80 3.50
CA PHE A 130 -5.52 7.27 2.16
C PHE A 130 -4.06 7.45 1.75
N SER A 131 -3.45 8.59 2.10
CA SER A 131 -2.12 8.98 1.66
C SER A 131 -1.02 8.18 2.34
N ASN A 132 0.11 8.00 1.63
CA ASN A 132 1.29 7.41 2.23
C ASN A 132 1.87 8.33 3.31
N ILE A 133 2.33 7.76 4.41
CA ILE A 133 2.91 8.46 5.59
C ILE A 133 4.08 9.39 5.24
N CYS A 134 4.78 9.15 4.12
CA CYS A 134 5.88 9.98 3.64
C CYS A 134 5.44 11.26 2.91
N PHE A 135 4.12 11.51 2.80
CA PHE A 135 3.56 12.72 2.20
C PHE A 135 2.80 13.56 3.22
N ASP A 136 2.85 14.88 3.04
CA ASP A 136 2.24 15.83 3.96
C ASP A 136 0.70 15.79 3.97
N ILE A 137 0.03 15.31 2.91
CA ILE A 137 -1.41 15.05 2.92
C ILE A 137 -1.78 14.02 4.01
N PHE A 138 -0.91 13.03 4.29
CA PHE A 138 -1.10 12.13 5.43
C PHE A 138 -1.21 12.90 6.76
N VAL A 139 -0.43 13.96 6.93
CA VAL A 139 -0.45 14.80 8.14
C VAL A 139 -1.80 15.49 8.30
N GLU A 140 -2.41 15.95 7.18
CA GLU A 140 -3.77 16.51 7.15
C GLU A 140 -4.80 15.49 7.63
N GLU A 141 -4.78 14.27 7.04
CA GLU A 141 -5.69 13.19 7.38
C GLU A 141 -5.56 12.78 8.85
N PHE A 142 -4.32 12.56 9.30
CA PHE A 142 -3.99 12.04 10.63
C PHE A 142 -4.33 13.02 11.74
N PHE A 143 -3.76 14.23 11.70
CA PHE A 143 -3.98 15.23 12.74
C PHE A 143 -5.35 15.90 12.60
N GLY A 144 -5.86 16.02 11.38
CA GLY A 144 -7.22 16.47 11.12
C GLY A 144 -8.28 15.61 11.81
N ALA A 145 -8.05 14.29 11.87
CA ALA A 145 -8.92 13.41 12.64
C ALA A 145 -8.68 13.55 14.15
N LEU A 146 -7.45 13.32 14.59
CA LEU A 146 -7.16 13.14 16.02
C LEU A 146 -7.27 14.43 16.83
N CYS A 147 -6.87 15.58 16.27
CA CYS A 147 -6.96 16.87 16.98
C CYS A 147 -8.39 17.41 17.11
N HIS A 148 -9.33 16.91 16.31
CA HIS A 148 -10.73 17.36 16.33
C HIS A 148 -11.69 16.31 16.91
N GLY A 149 -11.16 15.20 17.45
CA GLY A 149 -11.95 14.11 18.04
C GLY A 149 -12.69 13.27 17.00
N ALA A 150 -12.39 13.44 15.72
CA ALA A 150 -12.95 12.63 14.64
C ALA A 150 -12.33 11.22 14.60
N GLN A 151 -12.96 10.30 13.88
CA GLN A 151 -12.44 8.97 13.69
C GLN A 151 -11.49 8.93 12.48
N LEU A 152 -10.29 8.38 12.66
CA LEU A 152 -9.37 8.08 11.58
C LEU A 152 -9.66 6.67 11.06
N ILE A 153 -10.11 6.57 9.81
CA ILE A 153 -10.39 5.31 9.14
C ILE A 153 -9.12 4.90 8.36
N LEU A 154 -8.44 3.88 8.83
CA LEU A 154 -7.20 3.42 8.21
C LEU A 154 -7.50 2.68 6.90
N SER A 155 -6.93 3.11 5.78
CA SER A 155 -7.09 2.40 4.52
C SER A 155 -6.38 1.04 4.55
N THR A 156 -7.02 0.06 3.94
CA THR A 156 -6.44 -1.27 3.73
C THR A 156 -6.05 -1.45 2.26
N SER A 157 -5.37 -2.55 1.94
CA SER A 157 -5.09 -2.91 0.54
C SER A 157 -6.38 -2.96 -0.30
N ALA A 158 -7.51 -3.39 0.28
CA ALA A 158 -8.80 -3.44 -0.40
C ALA A 158 -9.25 -2.05 -0.91
N CYS A 159 -9.13 -1.01 -0.09
CA CYS A 159 -9.47 0.36 -0.46
C CYS A 159 -8.70 0.89 -1.70
N ARG A 160 -7.59 0.26 -2.04
CA ARG A 160 -6.68 0.68 -3.12
C ARG A 160 -6.71 -0.28 -4.33
N GLN A 161 -7.55 -1.32 -4.30
CA GLN A 161 -7.61 -2.33 -5.37
C GLN A 161 -8.34 -1.83 -6.62
N GLY A 162 -9.26 -0.90 -6.48
CA GLY A 162 -10.03 -0.36 -7.60
C GLY A 162 -10.89 0.83 -7.17
N LEU A 163 -11.55 1.47 -8.15
CA LEU A 163 -12.46 2.59 -7.88
C LEU A 163 -13.75 2.11 -7.19
N ALA A 164 -14.25 0.94 -7.59
CA ALA A 164 -15.45 0.36 -6.98
C ALA A 164 -15.18 -0.03 -5.52
N GLU A 165 -14.05 -0.64 -5.25
CA GLU A 165 -13.61 -1.04 -3.91
C GLU A 165 -13.34 0.18 -3.01
N PHE A 166 -12.78 1.25 -3.56
CA PHE A 166 -12.62 2.52 -2.84
C PHE A 166 -13.97 3.08 -2.40
N VAL A 167 -14.93 3.09 -3.30
CA VAL A 167 -16.28 3.59 -3.07
C VAL A 167 -16.99 2.73 -2.01
N GLU A 168 -16.98 1.41 -2.19
CA GLU A 168 -17.58 0.46 -1.25
C GLU A 168 -16.94 0.58 0.14
N TYR A 169 -15.61 0.75 0.20
CA TYR A 169 -14.90 0.96 1.45
C TYR A 169 -15.36 2.24 2.16
N CYS A 170 -15.49 3.35 1.43
CA CYS A 170 -15.98 4.61 2.00
C CYS A 170 -17.40 4.50 2.52
N GLU A 171 -18.28 3.82 1.79
CA GLU A 171 -19.67 3.59 2.19
C GLU A 171 -19.74 2.68 3.43
N HIS A 172 -19.06 1.54 3.39
CA HIS A 172 -19.06 0.56 4.49
C HIS A 172 -18.59 1.19 5.81
N HIS A 173 -17.53 2.00 5.74
CA HIS A 173 -16.99 2.66 6.93
C HIS A 173 -17.65 4.01 7.24
N GLY A 174 -18.65 4.43 6.48
CA GLY A 174 -19.35 5.70 6.69
C GLY A 174 -18.41 6.91 6.63
N VAL A 175 -17.45 6.90 5.69
CA VAL A 175 -16.46 7.98 5.54
C VAL A 175 -17.17 9.28 5.19
N THR A 176 -16.84 10.36 5.92
CA THR A 176 -17.44 11.70 5.72
C THR A 176 -16.49 12.67 5.02
N VAL A 177 -15.18 12.48 5.18
CA VAL A 177 -14.13 13.36 4.63
C VAL A 177 -13.04 12.52 3.99
N VAL A 178 -12.66 12.88 2.76
CA VAL A 178 -11.51 12.31 2.06
C VAL A 178 -10.58 13.39 1.53
N SER A 179 -9.26 13.15 1.63
CA SER A 179 -8.23 13.98 1.01
C SER A 179 -7.51 13.12 -0.05
N LEU A 180 -7.54 13.55 -1.32
CA LEU A 180 -7.16 12.71 -2.45
C LEU A 180 -6.32 13.49 -3.47
N PRO A 181 -5.41 12.82 -4.21
CA PRO A 181 -4.82 13.41 -5.41
C PRO A 181 -5.93 13.81 -6.40
N THR A 182 -5.79 14.99 -7.01
CA THR A 182 -6.79 15.52 -7.96
C THR A 182 -7.08 14.53 -9.10
N ALA A 183 -6.04 13.89 -9.64
CA ALA A 183 -6.19 12.90 -10.71
C ALA A 183 -6.97 11.65 -10.27
N PHE A 184 -6.84 11.21 -9.01
CA PHE A 184 -7.60 10.08 -8.50
C PHE A 184 -9.09 10.43 -8.39
N TRP A 185 -9.41 11.61 -7.82
CA TRP A 185 -10.80 12.06 -7.74
C TRP A 185 -11.43 12.25 -9.12
N ALA A 186 -10.68 12.79 -10.09
CA ALA A 186 -11.14 12.91 -11.47
C ALA A 186 -11.56 11.55 -12.07
N GLN A 187 -10.86 10.47 -11.73
CA GLN A 187 -11.25 9.12 -12.15
C GLN A 187 -12.50 8.62 -11.43
N VAL A 188 -12.60 8.85 -10.11
CA VAL A 188 -13.79 8.48 -9.33
C VAL A 188 -15.03 9.12 -9.90
N VAL A 189 -14.99 10.42 -10.24
CA VAL A 189 -16.17 11.12 -10.78
C VAL A 189 -16.42 10.84 -12.27
N SER A 190 -15.44 10.39 -13.04
CA SER A 190 -15.62 10.01 -14.44
C SER A 190 -16.09 8.58 -14.66
N ASP A 191 -16.04 7.74 -13.64
CA ASP A 191 -16.49 6.34 -13.74
C ASP A 191 -18.02 6.28 -13.88
N ASN A 192 -18.51 5.45 -14.81
CA ASN A 192 -19.94 5.29 -15.08
C ASN A 192 -20.69 4.49 -13.99
N GLN A 193 -20.00 3.91 -13.01
CA GLN A 193 -20.66 3.28 -11.88
C GLN A 193 -21.29 4.35 -10.98
N LYS A 194 -22.56 4.14 -10.61
CA LYS A 194 -23.29 5.07 -9.74
C LYS A 194 -22.71 5.06 -8.35
N PHE A 195 -21.74 5.92 -8.08
CA PHE A 195 -21.34 6.24 -6.74
C PHE A 195 -22.35 7.17 -6.09
N VAL A 196 -23.03 6.71 -5.07
CA VAL A 196 -23.92 7.53 -4.24
C VAL A 196 -23.49 7.32 -2.79
N SER A 197 -22.44 8.03 -2.35
CA SER A 197 -22.16 8.07 -0.92
C SER A 197 -23.22 8.89 -0.20
N THR A 198 -23.89 8.28 0.75
CA THR A 198 -24.89 8.94 1.60
C THR A 198 -24.25 9.65 2.80
N THR A 199 -22.96 9.40 3.07
CA THR A 199 -22.27 9.90 4.27
C THR A 199 -21.19 10.94 3.97
N MET A 200 -20.61 10.92 2.77
CA MET A 200 -19.54 11.85 2.39
C MET A 200 -20.07 13.28 2.31
N ARG A 201 -19.40 14.23 2.97
CA ARG A 201 -19.73 15.65 2.95
C ARG A 201 -18.64 16.55 2.37
N LEU A 202 -17.37 16.05 2.38
CA LEU A 202 -16.22 16.84 1.96
C LEU A 202 -15.20 15.98 1.21
N VAL A 203 -14.82 16.46 0.05
CA VAL A 203 -13.70 15.95 -0.75
C VAL A 203 -12.67 17.05 -0.89
N ILE A 204 -11.45 16.80 -0.40
CA ILE A 204 -10.32 17.71 -0.51
C ILE A 204 -9.43 17.17 -1.63
N VAL A 205 -9.09 18.02 -2.59
CA VAL A 205 -8.20 17.66 -3.70
C VAL A 205 -7.05 18.64 -3.81
N GLY A 206 -5.87 18.13 -4.13
CA GLY A 206 -4.67 18.94 -4.26
C GLY A 206 -3.54 18.21 -4.99
N GLY A 207 -2.39 18.86 -5.02
CA GLY A 207 -1.19 18.30 -5.66
C GLY A 207 -1.11 18.56 -7.16
N GLU A 208 -2.23 18.70 -7.86
CA GLU A 208 -2.32 18.96 -9.30
C GLU A 208 -3.46 19.95 -9.60
N ALA A 209 -3.47 20.49 -10.82
CA ALA A 209 -4.52 21.41 -11.22
C ALA A 209 -5.89 20.71 -11.30
N LEU A 210 -6.87 21.24 -10.57
CA LEU A 210 -8.25 20.80 -10.68
C LEU A 210 -8.86 21.34 -11.97
N THR A 211 -9.40 20.45 -12.81
CA THR A 211 -9.99 20.82 -14.09
C THR A 211 -11.48 21.17 -13.95
N VAL A 212 -11.96 22.06 -14.80
CA VAL A 212 -13.40 22.40 -14.89
C VAL A 212 -14.23 21.15 -15.22
N ALA A 213 -13.71 20.24 -16.03
CA ALA A 213 -14.37 18.97 -16.33
C ALA A 213 -14.61 18.13 -15.06
N THR A 214 -13.59 18.02 -14.19
CA THR A 214 -13.71 17.31 -12.92
C THR A 214 -14.74 17.96 -11.99
N VAL A 215 -14.77 19.30 -11.93
CA VAL A 215 -15.79 20.04 -11.15
C VAL A 215 -17.19 19.78 -11.69
N ARG A 216 -17.37 19.81 -13.02
CA ARG A 216 -18.65 19.51 -13.66
C ARG A 216 -19.14 18.11 -13.35
N GLU A 217 -18.28 17.11 -13.49
CA GLU A 217 -18.60 15.72 -13.16
C GLU A 217 -18.94 15.54 -11.67
N HIS A 218 -18.19 16.20 -10.78
CA HIS A 218 -18.46 16.17 -9.35
C HIS A 218 -19.88 16.67 -9.06
N TYR A 219 -20.24 17.87 -9.50
CA TYR A 219 -21.56 18.46 -9.22
C TYR A 219 -22.70 17.78 -9.98
N SER A 220 -22.43 17.13 -11.11
CA SER A 220 -23.44 16.32 -11.81
C SER A 220 -23.85 15.09 -10.98
N ARG A 221 -22.96 14.58 -10.13
CA ARG A 221 -23.17 13.38 -9.30
C ARG A 221 -23.67 13.71 -7.90
N PHE A 222 -23.04 14.66 -7.24
CA PHE A 222 -23.26 14.93 -5.82
C PHE A 222 -24.09 16.20 -5.57
N SER A 223 -24.42 16.96 -6.62
CA SER A 223 -25.02 18.29 -6.47
C SER A 223 -24.20 19.13 -5.48
N GLU A 224 -24.82 19.91 -4.62
CA GLU A 224 -24.16 20.70 -3.58
C GLU A 224 -24.09 19.97 -2.23
N GLN A 225 -24.41 18.68 -2.17
CA GLN A 225 -24.42 17.90 -0.94
C GLN A 225 -23.00 17.57 -0.47
N VAL A 226 -22.06 17.42 -1.41
CA VAL A 226 -20.65 17.13 -1.12
C VAL A 226 -19.80 18.30 -1.57
N THR A 227 -19.15 18.97 -0.63
CA THR A 227 -18.23 20.08 -0.95
C THR A 227 -16.97 19.53 -1.61
N LEU A 228 -16.58 20.09 -2.74
CA LEU A 228 -15.29 19.86 -3.37
C LEU A 228 -14.34 21.01 -3.05
N MET A 229 -13.30 20.73 -2.28
CA MET A 229 -12.30 21.70 -1.86
C MET A 229 -11.03 21.56 -2.71
N ASN A 230 -10.68 22.63 -3.44
CA ASN A 230 -9.41 22.70 -4.16
C ASN A 230 -8.35 23.31 -3.25
N THR A 231 -7.22 22.63 -3.06
CA THR A 231 -6.13 23.07 -2.20
C THR A 231 -4.82 23.18 -2.96
N TYR A 232 -3.99 24.13 -2.57
CA TYR A 232 -2.67 24.33 -3.14
C TYR A 232 -1.67 24.66 -2.00
N GLY A 233 -0.50 24.07 -2.06
CA GLY A 233 0.63 24.40 -1.21
C GLY A 233 1.82 23.50 -1.48
N PRO A 234 3.05 23.99 -1.25
CA PRO A 234 4.24 23.16 -1.12
C PRO A 234 4.38 22.66 0.33
N THR A 235 5.11 21.57 0.54
CA THR A 235 5.41 21.01 1.87
C THR A 235 6.06 22.05 2.79
N GLU A 236 6.81 22.97 2.24
CA GLU A 236 7.49 24.07 2.94
C GLU A 236 6.51 25.12 3.54
N SER A 237 5.23 25.05 3.20
CA SER A 237 4.16 25.87 3.80
C SER A 237 3.20 25.08 4.69
N THR A 238 3.61 23.91 5.13
CA THR A 238 2.85 22.98 5.98
C THR A 238 1.56 22.54 5.30
N ILE A 239 1.69 21.56 4.38
CA ILE A 239 0.63 20.89 3.64
C ILE A 239 0.00 21.77 2.55
N THR A 240 -0.80 22.77 2.92
CA THR A 240 -1.42 23.69 1.97
C THR A 240 -1.29 25.14 2.42
N ALA A 241 -1.22 26.06 1.46
CA ALA A 241 -1.15 27.50 1.68
C ALA A 241 -2.42 28.23 1.30
N THR A 242 -3.20 27.66 0.36
CA THR A 242 -4.48 28.21 -0.08
C THR A 242 -5.56 27.15 -0.19
N THR A 243 -6.81 27.55 -0.04
CA THR A 243 -7.99 26.72 -0.19
C THR A 243 -9.10 27.47 -0.94
N TYR A 244 -9.88 26.69 -1.68
CA TYR A 244 -11.06 27.15 -2.40
C TYR A 244 -12.18 26.10 -2.38
N ALA A 245 -13.30 26.42 -1.74
CA ALA A 245 -14.51 25.62 -1.88
C ALA A 245 -15.13 25.90 -3.25
N THR A 246 -15.12 24.93 -4.14
CA THR A 246 -15.73 25.07 -5.45
C THR A 246 -17.24 25.15 -5.35
N THR A 247 -17.86 25.70 -6.38
CA THR A 247 -19.31 25.84 -6.50
C THR A 247 -19.80 25.30 -7.85
N LEU A 248 -21.09 25.12 -8.00
CA LEU A 248 -21.69 24.75 -9.29
C LEU A 248 -21.34 25.72 -10.41
N ALA A 249 -21.13 27.01 -10.10
CA ALA A 249 -20.74 28.01 -11.08
C ALA A 249 -19.35 27.76 -11.68
N ASP A 250 -18.45 27.13 -10.93
CA ASP A 250 -17.09 26.77 -11.41
C ASP A 250 -17.11 25.69 -12.48
N ALA A 251 -18.22 24.95 -12.63
CA ALA A 251 -18.40 23.97 -13.70
C ALA A 251 -18.48 24.61 -15.10
N GLU A 252 -18.76 25.92 -15.17
CA GLU A 252 -18.84 26.70 -16.40
C GLU A 252 -17.70 27.75 -16.50
N ALA A 253 -16.77 27.77 -15.54
CA ALA A 253 -15.64 28.69 -15.54
C ALA A 253 -14.61 28.34 -16.63
N GLN A 254 -13.68 29.24 -16.93
CA GLN A 254 -12.56 28.95 -17.82
C GLN A 254 -11.46 28.15 -17.15
N SER A 255 -11.28 28.35 -15.85
CA SER A 255 -10.31 27.63 -15.01
C SER A 255 -10.75 27.67 -13.56
N VAL A 256 -10.29 26.68 -12.77
CA VAL A 256 -10.54 26.64 -11.34
C VAL A 256 -9.42 27.40 -10.60
N THR A 257 -9.81 28.27 -9.68
CA THR A 257 -8.86 29.02 -8.84
C THR A 257 -8.23 28.12 -7.78
N ILE A 258 -7.01 28.47 -7.34
CA ILE A 258 -6.38 27.85 -6.18
C ILE A 258 -6.79 28.52 -4.84
N GLY A 259 -7.67 29.51 -4.89
CA GLY A 259 -8.29 30.12 -3.72
C GLY A 259 -7.51 31.24 -3.06
N LYS A 260 -7.71 31.37 -1.75
CA LYS A 260 -7.12 32.40 -0.90
C LYS A 260 -6.22 31.79 0.16
N ALA A 261 -5.40 32.65 0.79
CA ALA A 261 -4.51 32.28 1.87
C ALA A 261 -5.24 31.52 3.00
N ASN A 262 -4.63 30.46 3.47
CA ASN A 262 -5.04 29.80 4.70
C ASN A 262 -4.83 30.72 5.92
N ILE A 263 -5.45 30.39 7.03
CA ILE A 263 -5.36 31.17 8.28
C ILE A 263 -3.91 31.45 8.64
N ASN A 264 -3.61 32.68 9.01
CA ASN A 264 -2.30 33.18 9.41
C ASN A 264 -1.18 33.00 8.38
N ASN A 265 -1.53 32.71 7.12
CA ASN A 265 -0.62 32.77 5.99
C ASN A 265 -0.79 34.10 5.23
N GLN A 266 0.30 34.60 4.67
CA GLN A 266 0.33 35.76 3.81
C GLN A 266 0.91 35.37 2.44
N LEU A 267 0.27 35.85 1.37
CA LEU A 267 0.68 35.59 0.01
C LEU A 267 1.13 36.88 -0.64
N LEU A 268 2.34 36.89 -1.18
CA LEU A 268 2.87 38.02 -1.94
C LEU A 268 3.16 37.57 -3.37
N ILE A 269 2.75 38.36 -4.35
CA ILE A 269 3.12 38.13 -5.75
C ILE A 269 4.15 39.17 -6.14
N LEU A 270 5.37 38.69 -6.44
CA LEU A 270 6.52 39.55 -6.67
C LEU A 270 7.08 39.40 -8.09
N ASP A 271 7.65 40.50 -8.61
CA ASP A 271 8.44 40.51 -9.83
C ASP A 271 9.88 39.98 -9.59
N ASN A 272 10.70 39.90 -10.65
CA ASN A 272 12.09 39.48 -10.56
C ASN A 272 12.98 40.39 -9.67
N ASN A 273 12.52 41.63 -9.41
CA ASN A 273 13.20 42.59 -8.55
C ASN A 273 12.61 42.58 -7.11
N LYS A 274 11.81 41.60 -6.76
CA LYS A 274 11.14 41.45 -5.46
C LYS A 274 10.16 42.58 -5.14
N ARG A 275 9.58 43.25 -6.14
CA ARG A 275 8.53 44.26 -5.97
C ARG A 275 7.17 43.61 -6.14
N LEU A 276 6.19 44.14 -5.42
CA LEU A 276 4.79 43.71 -5.58
C LEU A 276 4.32 44.01 -7.00
N VAL A 277 3.72 43.02 -7.67
CA VAL A 277 3.12 43.25 -9.00
C VAL A 277 1.75 43.92 -8.88
N PRO A 278 1.33 44.70 -9.86
CA PRO A 278 -0.04 45.23 -9.91
C PRO A 278 -1.08 44.10 -9.89
N TYR A 279 -2.26 44.41 -9.31
CA TYR A 279 -3.36 43.46 -9.25
C TYR A 279 -3.72 42.91 -10.62
N GLY A 280 -3.90 41.58 -10.74
CA GLY A 280 -4.18 40.89 -11.99
C GLY A 280 -2.93 40.59 -12.85
N CYS A 281 -1.78 41.18 -12.55
CA CYS A 281 -0.54 40.86 -13.26
C CYS A 281 0.08 39.57 -12.75
N PRO A 282 0.71 38.78 -13.63
CA PRO A 282 1.45 37.57 -13.19
C PRO A 282 2.74 37.92 -12.48
N GLY A 283 3.10 37.13 -11.48
CA GLY A 283 4.37 37.20 -10.76
C GLY A 283 4.63 35.90 -10.00
N GLU A 284 5.82 35.78 -9.43
CA GLU A 284 6.18 34.63 -8.62
C GLU A 284 5.50 34.71 -7.26
N LEU A 285 4.90 33.59 -6.80
CA LEU A 285 4.25 33.50 -5.51
C LEU A 285 5.30 33.31 -4.40
N TYR A 286 5.16 34.12 -3.36
CA TYR A 286 5.89 34.00 -2.09
C TYR A 286 4.89 33.78 -0.95
N ILE A 287 5.19 32.85 -0.06
CA ILE A 287 4.32 32.49 1.08
C ILE A 287 5.03 32.86 2.38
N GLY A 288 4.32 33.57 3.25
CA GLY A 288 4.77 33.90 4.59
C GLY A 288 3.75 33.50 5.66
N GLY A 289 4.10 33.62 6.93
CA GLY A 289 3.18 33.40 8.04
C GLY A 289 3.52 32.19 8.91
N ASP A 290 2.57 31.81 9.75
CA ASP A 290 2.74 30.78 10.78
C ASP A 290 2.79 29.35 10.23
N GLY A 291 2.38 29.14 8.97
CA GLY A 291 2.47 27.87 8.27
C GLY A 291 3.85 27.57 7.69
N LEU A 292 4.85 28.47 7.78
CA LEU A 292 6.15 28.24 7.18
C LEU A 292 6.96 27.17 7.91
N ALA A 293 7.63 26.32 7.13
CA ALA A 293 8.65 25.41 7.62
C ALA A 293 9.84 26.17 8.22
N ARG A 294 10.59 25.51 9.10
CA ARG A 294 11.88 26.04 9.63
C ARG A 294 12.90 26.19 8.49
N GLY A 295 12.93 25.28 7.57
CA GLY A 295 13.86 25.16 6.46
C GLY A 295 14.11 23.70 6.11
N TYR A 296 15.24 23.43 5.49
CA TYR A 296 15.69 22.08 5.14
C TYR A 296 16.76 21.59 6.11
N ILE A 297 16.62 20.33 6.56
CA ILE A 297 17.59 19.72 7.46
C ILE A 297 18.96 19.66 6.77
N ASN A 298 20.02 19.99 7.50
CA ASN A 298 21.43 19.98 7.05
C ASN A 298 21.71 20.70 5.71
N ARG A 299 20.83 21.63 5.30
CA ARG A 299 20.96 22.41 4.06
C ARG A 299 20.76 23.91 4.34
N PRO A 300 21.69 24.56 5.09
CA PRO A 300 21.55 25.97 5.44
C PRO A 300 21.57 26.91 4.23
N GLU A 301 22.39 26.61 3.22
CA GLU A 301 22.49 27.40 2.00
C GLU A 301 21.21 27.34 1.17
N LEU A 302 20.66 26.15 0.94
CA LEU A 302 19.38 25.98 0.25
C LEU A 302 18.23 26.60 1.05
N THR A 303 18.30 26.53 2.38
CA THR A 303 17.33 27.19 3.25
C THR A 303 17.36 28.69 3.05
N ALA A 304 18.55 29.32 3.05
CA ALA A 304 18.71 30.75 2.82
C ALA A 304 18.29 31.20 1.40
N GLU A 305 18.49 30.34 0.39
CA GLU A 305 18.05 30.60 -0.99
C GLU A 305 16.52 30.64 -1.11
N ARG A 306 15.84 29.70 -0.45
CA ARG A 306 14.39 29.48 -0.61
C ARG A 306 13.56 30.21 0.44
N PHE A 307 14.06 30.37 1.64
CA PHE A 307 13.39 31.10 2.73
C PHE A 307 14.10 32.45 2.94
N ILE A 308 13.65 33.44 2.20
CA ILE A 308 14.25 34.77 2.16
C ILE A 308 13.66 35.70 3.23
N ASP A 309 14.39 36.74 3.59
CA ASP A 309 13.82 37.86 4.36
C ASP A 309 12.73 38.56 3.54
N ASN A 310 11.65 38.95 4.20
CA ASN A 310 10.56 39.64 3.53
C ASN A 310 10.95 41.10 3.20
N PRO A 311 11.13 41.45 1.91
CA PRO A 311 11.49 42.82 1.54
C PRO A 311 10.38 43.84 1.81
N HIS A 312 9.16 43.35 2.09
CA HIS A 312 7.99 44.16 2.43
C HIS A 312 7.59 44.00 3.90
N TYR A 313 8.52 43.59 4.77
CA TYR A 313 8.27 43.41 6.19
C TYR A 313 7.91 44.72 6.83
N LEU A 314 6.81 44.78 7.59
CA LEU A 314 6.34 45.94 8.36
C LEU A 314 6.44 45.61 9.85
N SER A 315 7.43 46.16 10.51
CA SER A 315 7.61 45.93 11.95
C SER A 315 6.46 46.48 12.83
N SER A 316 5.65 47.38 12.29
CA SER A 316 4.45 47.93 12.92
C SER A 316 3.23 47.01 12.79
N ASP A 317 3.25 46.03 11.90
CA ASP A 317 2.19 45.08 11.69
C ASP A 317 2.58 43.72 12.28
N PRO A 318 1.94 43.28 13.38
CA PRO A 318 2.25 42.00 14.02
C PRO A 318 1.94 40.79 13.14
N HIS A 319 1.15 40.97 12.08
CA HIS A 319 0.83 39.93 11.11
C HIS A 319 1.76 39.91 9.91
N SER A 320 2.66 40.92 9.78
CA SER A 320 3.63 40.92 8.68
C SER A 320 4.71 39.84 8.92
N PRO A 321 4.83 38.80 8.08
CA PRO A 321 5.86 37.78 8.26
C PRO A 321 7.24 38.33 7.93
N SER A 322 8.21 38.07 8.80
CA SER A 322 9.62 38.47 8.57
C SER A 322 10.31 37.64 7.51
N ARG A 323 9.80 36.42 7.24
CA ARG A 323 10.35 35.46 6.25
C ARG A 323 9.31 35.09 5.22
N LEU A 324 9.76 34.81 4.01
CA LEU A 324 8.96 34.32 2.89
C LEU A 324 9.59 33.08 2.27
N TYR A 325 8.77 32.10 1.96
CA TYR A 325 9.17 30.97 1.12
C TYR A 325 8.94 31.31 -0.35
N ARG A 326 9.97 31.16 -1.15
CA ARG A 326 9.96 31.34 -2.60
C ARG A 326 9.49 30.04 -3.27
N THR A 327 8.28 30.06 -3.86
CA THR A 327 7.65 28.83 -4.39
C THR A 327 8.19 28.37 -5.74
N GLY A 328 8.61 29.29 -6.59
CA GLY A 328 8.85 29.05 -8.02
C GLY A 328 7.56 28.95 -8.85
N ASP A 329 6.40 29.19 -8.26
CA ASP A 329 5.10 29.15 -8.93
C ASP A 329 4.69 30.53 -9.43
N LEU A 330 4.22 30.59 -10.66
CA LEU A 330 3.70 31.80 -11.30
C LEU A 330 2.19 31.88 -11.12
N VAL A 331 1.72 32.96 -10.51
CA VAL A 331 0.30 33.17 -10.20
C VAL A 331 -0.13 34.59 -10.51
N ARG A 332 -1.44 34.84 -10.46
CA ARG A 332 -2.00 36.22 -10.48
C ARG A 332 -3.25 36.28 -9.59
N TYR A 333 -3.53 37.46 -9.03
CA TYR A 333 -4.79 37.68 -8.35
C TYR A 333 -5.96 37.78 -9.36
N LEU A 334 -7.07 37.15 -8.98
CA LEU A 334 -8.36 37.26 -9.62
C LEU A 334 -9.27 38.22 -8.81
N GLU A 335 -10.34 38.65 -9.40
CA GLU A 335 -11.37 39.43 -8.73
C GLU A 335 -11.83 38.71 -7.44
N GLY A 336 -11.98 39.48 -6.36
CA GLY A 336 -12.31 38.92 -5.03
C GLY A 336 -11.13 38.35 -4.26
N GLY A 337 -9.87 38.47 -4.75
CA GLY A 337 -8.64 38.08 -4.03
C GLY A 337 -8.28 36.60 -4.11
N ASN A 338 -8.96 35.83 -4.97
CA ASN A 338 -8.54 34.47 -5.30
C ASN A 338 -7.29 34.47 -6.17
N LEU A 339 -6.54 33.37 -6.20
CA LEU A 339 -5.36 33.19 -7.03
C LEU A 339 -5.62 32.24 -8.20
N ALA A 340 -5.18 32.65 -9.40
CA ALA A 340 -5.05 31.75 -10.54
C ALA A 340 -3.61 31.24 -10.62
N PHE A 341 -3.44 29.93 -10.71
CA PHE A 341 -2.17 29.31 -11.04
C PHE A 341 -1.92 29.42 -12.57
N ILE A 342 -0.72 29.81 -12.95
CA ILE A 342 -0.35 29.99 -14.36
C ILE A 342 0.66 28.93 -14.81
N GLY A 343 1.63 28.58 -13.94
CA GLY A 343 2.69 27.65 -14.26
C GLY A 343 3.85 27.74 -13.28
N ARG A 344 5.02 27.23 -13.66
CA ARG A 344 6.24 27.32 -12.88
C ARG A 344 7.32 28.12 -13.59
N THR A 345 8.22 28.69 -12.81
CA THR A 345 9.44 29.38 -13.29
C THR A 345 10.63 28.45 -13.47
N ASP A 346 10.55 27.23 -12.93
CA ASP A 346 11.57 26.17 -12.98
C ASP A 346 11.04 24.90 -13.68
N ASP A 347 11.90 23.88 -13.79
CA ASP A 347 11.58 22.60 -14.45
C ASP A 347 10.90 21.57 -13.50
N GLN A 348 10.53 21.97 -12.27
CA GLN A 348 9.83 21.08 -11.34
C GLN A 348 8.41 20.74 -11.84
N VAL A 349 8.00 19.50 -11.68
CA VAL A 349 6.67 19.04 -12.12
C VAL A 349 5.92 18.36 -10.98
N LYS A 350 4.60 18.34 -11.12
CA LYS A 350 3.72 17.53 -10.27
C LYS A 350 3.05 16.47 -11.15
N ILE A 351 3.26 15.20 -10.83
CA ILE A 351 2.69 14.06 -11.56
C ILE A 351 2.02 13.12 -10.56
N ARG A 352 0.71 12.91 -10.70
CA ARG A 352 -0.10 12.08 -9.79
C ARG A 352 -0.02 12.52 -8.33
N GLY A 353 0.09 13.83 -8.11
CA GLY A 353 0.27 14.42 -6.77
C GLY A 353 1.71 14.42 -6.25
N PHE A 354 2.64 13.69 -6.88
CA PHE A 354 4.05 13.68 -6.50
C PHE A 354 4.78 14.89 -7.04
N ARG A 355 5.52 15.58 -6.18
CA ARG A 355 6.41 16.67 -6.55
C ARG A 355 7.74 16.07 -7.00
N ILE A 356 8.10 16.28 -8.26
CA ILE A 356 9.29 15.68 -8.88
C ILE A 356 10.21 16.78 -9.40
N GLU A 357 11.43 16.78 -8.91
CA GLU A 357 12.53 17.56 -9.49
C GLU A 357 13.15 16.76 -10.64
N LEU A 358 12.97 17.23 -11.85
CA LEU A 358 13.52 16.54 -13.04
C LEU A 358 15.04 16.37 -12.94
N GLY A 359 15.74 17.35 -12.33
CA GLY A 359 17.17 17.29 -12.08
C GLY A 359 17.63 16.16 -11.17
N GLU A 360 16.77 15.62 -10.27
CA GLU A 360 17.11 14.44 -9.48
C GLU A 360 17.21 13.21 -10.37
N VAL A 361 16.25 13.03 -11.29
CA VAL A 361 16.28 11.91 -12.25
C VAL A 361 17.44 12.06 -13.23
N GLU A 362 17.69 13.28 -13.73
CA GLU A 362 18.83 13.60 -14.61
C GLU A 362 20.17 13.28 -13.95
N ALA A 363 20.33 13.65 -12.67
CA ALA A 363 21.55 13.38 -11.91
C ALA A 363 21.82 11.89 -11.71
N GLN A 364 20.78 11.09 -11.44
CA GLN A 364 20.91 9.64 -11.30
C GLN A 364 21.26 8.95 -12.63
N LEU A 365 20.72 9.46 -13.75
CA LEU A 365 21.07 8.99 -15.08
C LEU A 365 22.52 9.36 -15.46
N ALA A 366 22.93 10.60 -15.18
CA ALA A 366 24.28 11.09 -15.49
C ALA A 366 25.39 10.40 -14.68
N GLN A 367 25.05 9.77 -13.54
CA GLN A 367 26.00 8.97 -12.75
C GLN A 367 26.30 7.61 -13.38
N GLN A 368 25.55 7.18 -14.39
CA GLN A 368 25.78 5.88 -15.04
C GLN A 368 27.03 5.95 -15.94
N PRO A 369 27.93 4.94 -15.87
CA PRO A 369 29.21 4.99 -16.55
C PRO A 369 29.18 5.17 -18.07
N GLU A 370 28.07 4.76 -18.70
CA GLU A 370 27.88 4.79 -20.15
C GLU A 370 27.10 6.02 -20.64
N VAL A 371 26.71 6.94 -19.73
CA VAL A 371 25.92 8.15 -20.03
C VAL A 371 26.84 9.36 -20.09
N ASP A 372 26.83 10.08 -21.22
CA ASP A 372 27.49 11.38 -21.38
C ASP A 372 26.67 12.50 -20.72
N SER A 373 25.38 12.51 -21.03
CA SER A 373 24.47 13.51 -20.49
C SER A 373 23.01 13.03 -20.60
N ALA A 374 22.16 13.54 -19.71
CA ALA A 374 20.75 13.22 -19.63
C ALA A 374 19.89 14.49 -19.52
N LEU A 375 18.69 14.44 -20.08
CA LEU A 375 17.65 15.47 -19.95
C LEU A 375 16.32 14.78 -19.70
N VAL A 376 15.57 15.22 -18.70
CA VAL A 376 14.24 14.67 -18.39
C VAL A 376 13.16 15.70 -18.64
N ARG A 377 12.04 15.27 -19.20
CA ARG A 377 10.88 16.13 -19.44
C ARG A 377 9.59 15.46 -18.99
N ALA A 378 8.65 16.26 -18.54
CA ALA A 378 7.27 15.80 -18.38
C ALA A 378 6.52 16.08 -19.70
N ILE A 379 5.97 15.01 -20.30
CA ILE A 379 5.30 15.04 -21.60
C ILE A 379 3.95 14.34 -21.48
N HIS A 380 2.93 14.88 -22.13
CA HIS A 380 1.65 14.19 -22.22
C HIS A 380 1.73 13.03 -23.19
N ILE A 381 1.56 11.81 -22.68
CA ILE A 381 1.47 10.57 -23.44
C ILE A 381 0.13 9.91 -23.09
N ALA A 382 -0.64 9.54 -24.10
CA ALA A 382 -1.96 8.91 -23.90
C ALA A 382 -2.89 9.68 -22.92
N GLY A 383 -2.85 11.01 -22.95
CA GLY A 383 -3.68 11.87 -22.10
C GLY A 383 -3.22 12.07 -20.67
N SER A 384 -2.08 11.46 -20.26
CA SER A 384 -1.49 11.64 -18.93
C SER A 384 -0.08 12.24 -19.00
N LEU A 385 0.27 13.06 -17.99
CA LEU A 385 1.61 13.64 -17.87
C LEU A 385 2.58 12.57 -17.36
N GLN A 386 3.69 12.35 -18.09
CA GLN A 386 4.66 11.29 -17.80
C GLN A 386 6.09 11.81 -17.93
N LEU A 387 7.03 11.15 -17.20
CA LEU A 387 8.44 11.43 -17.31
C LEU A 387 9.04 10.74 -18.54
N VAL A 388 9.73 11.49 -19.36
CA VAL A 388 10.50 11.03 -20.52
C VAL A 388 11.95 11.45 -20.34
N ALA A 389 12.87 10.51 -20.32
CA ALA A 389 14.29 10.76 -20.26
C ALA A 389 14.89 10.70 -21.67
N TYR A 390 15.74 11.64 -22.00
CA TYR A 390 16.58 11.65 -23.19
C TYR A 390 18.03 11.46 -22.75
N ILE A 391 18.72 10.49 -23.34
CA ILE A 391 20.07 10.09 -22.93
C ILE A 391 21.00 10.19 -24.13
N LYS A 392 22.12 10.88 -23.95
CA LYS A 392 23.25 10.79 -24.88
C LYS A 392 24.27 9.81 -24.30
N PRO A 393 24.57 8.69 -24.97
CA PRO A 393 25.56 7.74 -24.51
C PRO A 393 26.99 8.30 -24.74
N LEU A 394 27.96 7.87 -23.91
CA LEU A 394 29.38 8.21 -24.07
C LEU A 394 29.95 7.67 -25.38
N VAL A 395 29.48 6.51 -25.82
CA VAL A 395 29.90 5.89 -27.07
C VAL A 395 28.65 5.65 -27.90
N ALA A 396 28.68 6.05 -29.16
CA ALA A 396 27.56 5.81 -30.07
C ALA A 396 27.22 4.32 -30.09
N LYS A 397 25.94 4.03 -29.90
CA LYS A 397 25.40 2.65 -29.83
C LYS A 397 24.63 2.34 -31.13
N GLY A 398 24.74 1.11 -31.62
CA GLY A 398 23.91 0.66 -32.71
C GLY A 398 22.44 0.52 -32.28
N SER A 399 21.51 0.53 -33.23
CA SER A 399 20.07 0.42 -32.94
C SER A 399 19.71 -0.82 -32.09
N ASP A 400 20.40 -1.93 -32.32
CA ASP A 400 20.17 -3.19 -31.59
C ASP A 400 20.69 -3.14 -30.14
N GLU A 401 21.69 -2.27 -29.87
CA GLU A 401 22.26 -2.08 -28.54
C GLU A 401 21.44 -1.09 -27.71
N HIS A 402 20.61 -0.25 -28.34
CA HIS A 402 19.76 0.72 -27.64
C HIS A 402 18.79 0.04 -26.66
N TYR A 403 18.20 -1.07 -27.04
CA TYR A 403 17.24 -1.80 -26.20
C TYR A 403 17.90 -2.32 -24.91
N ASP A 404 19.04 -2.97 -25.03
CA ASP A 404 19.76 -3.52 -23.88
C ASP A 404 20.29 -2.38 -22.98
N PHE A 405 20.73 -1.27 -23.56
CA PHE A 405 21.17 -0.10 -22.84
C PHE A 405 20.03 0.56 -22.04
N VAL A 406 18.87 0.76 -22.66
CA VAL A 406 17.68 1.31 -21.98
C VAL A 406 17.23 0.39 -20.85
N ARG A 407 17.24 -0.93 -21.07
CA ARG A 407 16.89 -1.93 -20.05
C ARG A 407 17.87 -1.90 -18.88
N TYR A 408 19.16 -1.78 -19.15
CA TYR A 408 20.20 -1.60 -18.13
C TYR A 408 19.93 -0.34 -17.30
N LEU A 409 19.74 0.83 -17.96
CA LEU A 409 19.46 2.09 -17.26
C LEU A 409 18.20 2.03 -16.40
N LYS A 410 17.12 1.40 -16.88
CA LYS A 410 15.90 1.22 -16.08
C LYS A 410 16.14 0.37 -14.83
N ALA A 411 16.94 -0.69 -14.94
CA ALA A 411 17.30 -1.53 -13.80
C ALA A 411 18.10 -0.74 -12.75
N GLU A 412 19.13 0.00 -13.19
CA GLU A 412 19.95 0.83 -12.30
C GLU A 412 19.16 1.95 -11.61
N LEU A 413 18.24 2.60 -12.34
CA LEU A 413 17.39 3.64 -11.76
C LEU A 413 16.43 3.06 -10.69
N LYS A 414 15.93 1.85 -10.90
CA LYS A 414 15.03 1.19 -9.95
C LYS A 414 15.67 0.95 -8.59
N GLU A 415 16.99 0.77 -8.55
CA GLU A 415 17.77 0.61 -7.32
C GLU A 415 18.04 1.94 -6.60
N LYS A 416 17.71 3.09 -7.23
CA LYS A 416 18.06 4.43 -6.73
C LYS A 416 16.86 5.35 -6.57
N LEU A 417 15.84 5.21 -7.42
CA LEU A 417 14.68 6.09 -7.45
C LEU A 417 13.39 5.36 -7.03
N PRO A 418 12.51 6.04 -6.30
CA PRO A 418 11.15 5.55 -6.07
C PRO A 418 10.40 5.36 -7.39
N GLU A 419 9.42 4.47 -7.41
CA GLU A 419 8.65 4.13 -8.60
C GLU A 419 8.00 5.36 -9.28
N TYR A 420 7.50 6.32 -8.49
CA TYR A 420 6.86 7.54 -9.03
C TYR A 420 7.83 8.49 -9.75
N MET A 421 9.16 8.33 -9.57
CA MET A 421 10.21 9.10 -10.25
C MET A 421 10.80 8.36 -11.46
N MET A 422 10.40 7.13 -11.71
CA MET A 422 10.89 6.35 -12.84
C MET A 422 10.40 6.92 -14.16
N PRO A 423 11.30 7.21 -15.13
CA PRO A 423 10.88 7.59 -16.49
C PRO A 423 10.11 6.43 -17.14
N SER A 424 8.91 6.72 -17.64
CA SER A 424 8.13 5.75 -18.42
C SER A 424 8.85 5.43 -19.72
N VAL A 425 9.48 6.43 -20.32
CA VAL A 425 10.20 6.30 -21.59
C VAL A 425 11.63 6.80 -21.42
N ILE A 426 12.60 6.04 -21.93
CA ILE A 426 14.00 6.45 -22.08
C ILE A 426 14.33 6.42 -23.57
N MET A 427 14.72 7.57 -24.13
CA MET A 427 15.08 7.75 -25.53
C MET A 427 16.59 8.01 -25.64
N VAL A 428 17.26 7.27 -26.50
CA VAL A 428 18.66 7.50 -26.82
C VAL A 428 18.76 8.54 -27.93
N VAL A 429 19.55 9.58 -27.72
CA VAL A 429 19.85 10.63 -28.71
C VAL A 429 21.33 10.60 -29.03
N GLU A 430 21.67 10.59 -30.29
CA GLU A 430 23.10 10.60 -30.74
C GLU A 430 23.73 11.98 -30.49
N GLU A 431 22.99 13.03 -30.81
CA GLU A 431 23.42 14.41 -30.61
C GLU A 431 22.26 15.27 -30.08
N TRP A 432 22.58 16.20 -29.21
CA TRP A 432 21.63 17.19 -28.73
C TRP A 432 21.27 18.19 -29.82
N PRO A 433 20.00 18.43 -30.10
CA PRO A 433 19.61 19.59 -30.89
C PRO A 433 19.92 20.85 -30.10
N LEU A 434 20.65 21.76 -30.70
CA LEU A 434 21.08 22.99 -30.05
C LEU A 434 20.38 24.22 -30.64
N THR A 435 20.04 25.18 -29.78
CA THR A 435 19.62 26.51 -30.17
C THR A 435 20.81 27.28 -30.74
N PRO A 436 20.59 28.40 -31.46
CA PRO A 436 21.69 29.26 -31.93
C PRO A 436 22.67 29.74 -30.83
N ASN A 437 22.21 29.73 -29.58
CA ASN A 437 23.03 30.11 -28.41
C ASN A 437 23.75 28.94 -27.76
N GLY A 438 23.75 27.75 -28.36
CA GLY A 438 24.44 26.56 -27.88
C GLY A 438 23.77 25.84 -26.73
N LYS A 439 22.54 26.17 -26.37
CA LYS A 439 21.73 25.45 -25.36
C LYS A 439 20.92 24.36 -26.05
N VAL A 440 20.60 23.28 -25.32
CA VAL A 440 19.71 22.20 -25.82
C VAL A 440 18.33 22.80 -26.20
N ASP A 441 17.94 22.57 -27.44
CA ASP A 441 16.61 22.95 -27.91
C ASP A 441 15.57 21.88 -27.50
N LYS A 442 14.94 22.12 -26.36
CA LYS A 442 13.91 21.20 -25.80
C LYS A 442 12.73 20.96 -26.76
N ARG A 443 12.50 21.84 -27.76
CA ARG A 443 11.42 21.72 -28.75
C ARG A 443 11.77 20.84 -29.94
N ALA A 444 13.07 20.79 -30.24
CA ALA A 444 13.61 19.99 -31.34
C ALA A 444 14.00 18.56 -30.91
N LEU A 445 13.80 18.21 -29.64
CA LEU A 445 13.99 16.83 -29.17
C LEU A 445 13.03 15.88 -29.91
N PRO A 446 13.46 14.63 -30.18
CA PRO A 446 12.61 13.65 -30.80
C PRO A 446 11.28 13.52 -30.06
N SER A 447 10.17 13.51 -30.80
CA SER A 447 8.87 13.21 -30.24
C SER A 447 8.86 11.75 -29.75
N VAL A 448 8.17 11.50 -28.63
CA VAL A 448 7.89 10.13 -28.22
C VAL A 448 6.92 9.55 -29.21
N ASP A 449 7.45 8.90 -30.25
CA ASP A 449 6.64 8.14 -31.18
C ASP A 449 6.34 6.79 -30.56
N VAL A 450 5.07 6.47 -30.43
CA VAL A 450 4.62 5.17 -29.92
C VAL A 450 5.23 4.03 -30.74
N ASP A 451 5.49 4.27 -32.03
CA ASP A 451 6.11 3.30 -32.93
C ASP A 451 7.55 2.94 -32.52
N VAL A 452 8.28 3.83 -31.85
CA VAL A 452 9.66 3.59 -31.31
C VAL A 452 9.62 2.74 -30.05
N LEU A 453 8.51 2.75 -29.31
CA LEU A 453 8.34 1.99 -28.05
C LEU A 453 7.94 0.54 -28.30
N ILE A 454 7.54 0.18 -29.51
CA ILE A 454 6.87 -1.10 -29.82
C ILE A 454 7.87 -2.21 -30.16
N GLY A 455 9.15 -1.96 -30.38
CA GLY A 455 10.09 -3.03 -30.76
C GLY A 455 9.57 -3.89 -31.92
N ASP A 456 10.06 -5.12 -32.07
CA ASP A 456 9.54 -6.07 -33.05
C ASP A 456 8.07 -6.44 -32.77
N TYR A 457 7.16 -6.02 -33.65
CA TYR A 457 5.74 -6.30 -33.49
C TYR A 457 5.45 -7.81 -33.67
N ILE A 458 4.91 -8.42 -32.62
CA ILE A 458 4.38 -9.77 -32.62
C ILE A 458 2.86 -9.67 -32.42
N ALA A 459 2.10 -10.16 -33.39
CA ALA A 459 0.65 -10.11 -33.33
C ALA A 459 0.08 -10.95 -32.16
N PRO A 460 -1.03 -10.53 -31.53
CA PRO A 460 -1.74 -11.32 -30.53
C PRO A 460 -2.18 -12.67 -31.13
N GLN A 461 -1.91 -13.78 -30.42
CA GLN A 461 -2.09 -15.14 -30.89
C GLN A 461 -3.41 -15.76 -30.42
N THR A 462 -3.87 -15.39 -29.23
CA THR A 462 -5.11 -15.94 -28.65
C THR A 462 -6.25 -14.92 -28.68
N LYS A 463 -7.49 -15.39 -28.54
CA LYS A 463 -8.65 -14.49 -28.38
C LYS A 463 -8.54 -13.62 -27.13
N MET A 464 -7.96 -14.16 -26.06
CA MET A 464 -7.73 -13.42 -24.83
C MET A 464 -6.71 -12.30 -25.04
N GLU A 465 -5.59 -12.58 -25.72
CA GLU A 465 -4.63 -11.56 -26.10
C GLU A 465 -5.26 -10.46 -26.96
N GLN A 466 -6.10 -10.82 -27.92
CA GLN A 466 -6.82 -9.86 -28.75
C GLN A 466 -7.76 -8.96 -27.91
N GLU A 467 -8.51 -9.53 -26.97
CA GLU A 467 -9.38 -8.76 -26.09
C GLU A 467 -8.58 -7.80 -25.18
N ILE A 468 -7.46 -8.27 -24.63
CA ILE A 468 -6.56 -7.42 -23.82
C ILE A 468 -5.97 -6.28 -24.67
N VAL A 469 -5.55 -6.55 -25.90
CA VAL A 469 -5.08 -5.52 -26.84
C VAL A 469 -6.18 -4.50 -27.11
N HIS A 470 -7.44 -4.91 -27.27
CA HIS A 470 -8.56 -3.97 -27.42
C HIS A 470 -8.74 -3.09 -26.17
N ILE A 471 -8.69 -3.69 -24.99
CA ILE A 471 -8.78 -2.93 -23.73
C ILE A 471 -7.61 -1.93 -23.62
N TRP A 472 -6.39 -2.36 -23.92
CA TRP A 472 -5.24 -1.46 -23.90
C TRP A 472 -5.36 -0.34 -24.93
N SER A 473 -5.83 -0.65 -26.15
CA SER A 473 -6.07 0.34 -27.20
C SER A 473 -7.02 1.44 -26.74
N GLU A 474 -8.11 1.08 -26.09
CA GLU A 474 -9.09 2.02 -25.54
C GLU A 474 -8.51 2.87 -24.38
N LEU A 475 -7.73 2.23 -23.48
CA LEU A 475 -7.19 2.91 -22.29
C LEU A 475 -5.98 3.79 -22.63
N LEU A 476 -5.11 3.35 -23.54
CA LEU A 476 -3.87 4.03 -23.90
C LEU A 476 -4.05 4.99 -25.10
N GLY A 477 -5.15 4.89 -25.84
CA GLY A 477 -5.36 5.67 -27.07
C GLY A 477 -4.41 5.28 -28.20
N ILE A 478 -3.92 4.04 -28.20
CA ILE A 478 -3.00 3.49 -29.20
C ILE A 478 -3.81 2.58 -30.14
N GLU A 479 -3.55 2.61 -31.43
CA GLU A 479 -4.19 1.69 -32.37
C GLU A 479 -3.87 0.23 -32.02
N ALA A 480 -4.88 -0.65 -31.99
CA ALA A 480 -4.75 -2.04 -31.60
C ALA A 480 -3.71 -2.82 -32.40
N ASN A 481 -3.56 -2.47 -33.70
CA ASN A 481 -2.57 -3.08 -34.60
C ASN A 481 -1.12 -2.67 -34.30
N LYS A 482 -0.91 -1.70 -33.41
CA LYS A 482 0.41 -1.26 -32.94
C LYS A 482 0.79 -1.86 -31.57
N ILE A 483 -0.10 -2.55 -30.89
CA ILE A 483 0.17 -3.16 -29.59
C ILE A 483 0.65 -4.58 -29.77
N SER A 484 1.96 -4.82 -29.58
CA SER A 484 2.58 -6.14 -29.65
C SER A 484 2.15 -7.01 -28.46
N ARG A 485 2.07 -8.34 -28.66
CA ARG A 485 1.80 -9.26 -27.55
C ARG A 485 2.85 -9.21 -26.43
N ASN A 486 4.08 -8.80 -26.76
CA ASN A 486 5.19 -8.64 -25.81
C ASN A 486 5.29 -7.22 -25.27
N ALA A 487 4.45 -6.29 -25.74
CA ALA A 487 4.48 -4.91 -25.28
C ALA A 487 4.23 -4.84 -23.78
N ASN A 488 4.96 -3.98 -23.10
CA ASN A 488 4.80 -3.69 -21.68
C ASN A 488 3.82 -2.53 -21.50
N PHE A 489 2.77 -2.75 -20.71
CA PHE A 489 1.72 -1.76 -20.44
C PHE A 489 2.28 -0.42 -19.97
N PHE A 490 3.23 -0.45 -19.06
CA PHE A 490 3.83 0.75 -18.48
C PHE A 490 4.72 1.49 -19.49
N GLU A 491 5.41 0.77 -20.36
CA GLU A 491 6.25 1.34 -21.41
C GLU A 491 5.42 2.03 -22.51
N LEU A 492 4.21 1.52 -22.77
CA LEU A 492 3.26 2.14 -23.70
C LEU A 492 2.49 3.33 -23.08
N GLY A 493 2.84 3.75 -21.88
CA GLY A 493 2.22 4.89 -21.22
C GLY A 493 1.19 4.53 -20.14
N GLY A 494 1.02 3.23 -19.87
CA GLY A 494 0.26 2.76 -18.71
C GLY A 494 0.90 3.23 -17.40
N HIS A 495 0.08 3.39 -16.37
CA HIS A 495 0.53 3.79 -15.05
C HIS A 495 -0.41 3.23 -13.97
N SER A 496 -0.03 3.34 -12.70
CA SER A 496 -0.76 2.73 -11.57
C SER A 496 -2.27 3.04 -11.59
N LEU A 497 -2.68 4.29 -11.88
CA LEU A 497 -4.09 4.65 -11.98
C LEU A 497 -4.79 4.03 -13.21
N LEU A 498 -4.09 3.91 -14.35
CA LEU A 498 -4.62 3.19 -15.51
C LEU A 498 -4.66 1.68 -15.28
N THR A 499 -3.76 1.13 -14.46
CA THR A 499 -3.78 -0.29 -14.08
C THR A 499 -5.05 -0.64 -13.31
N VAL A 500 -5.54 0.28 -12.47
CA VAL A 500 -6.84 0.11 -11.79
C VAL A 500 -7.98 -0.01 -12.80
N LYS A 501 -8.05 0.90 -13.78
CA LYS A 501 -9.05 0.82 -14.87
C LYS A 501 -8.87 -0.43 -15.72
N LEU A 502 -7.64 -0.77 -16.04
CA LEU A 502 -7.29 -1.97 -16.78
C LEU A 502 -7.79 -3.23 -16.07
N ALA A 503 -7.51 -3.36 -14.77
CA ALA A 503 -7.96 -4.48 -13.95
C ALA A 503 -9.50 -4.56 -13.93
N THR A 504 -10.17 -3.42 -13.76
CA THR A 504 -11.63 -3.34 -13.77
C THR A 504 -12.21 -3.78 -15.14
N GLU A 505 -11.67 -3.27 -16.26
CA GLU A 505 -12.15 -3.62 -17.59
C GLU A 505 -11.84 -5.09 -17.95
N ILE A 506 -10.66 -5.59 -17.62
CA ILE A 506 -10.32 -7.01 -17.83
C ILE A 506 -11.24 -7.90 -16.99
N ASN A 507 -11.39 -7.62 -15.70
CA ASN A 507 -12.27 -8.41 -14.83
C ASN A 507 -13.71 -8.42 -15.34
N ARG A 508 -14.21 -7.27 -15.83
CA ARG A 508 -15.56 -7.14 -16.37
C ARG A 508 -15.74 -7.88 -17.70
N ARG A 509 -14.85 -7.67 -18.68
CA ARG A 509 -14.99 -8.20 -20.05
C ARG A 509 -14.58 -9.68 -20.15
N CYS A 510 -13.55 -10.07 -19.40
CA CYS A 510 -13.06 -11.46 -19.39
C CYS A 510 -13.74 -12.31 -18.30
N ASN A 511 -14.69 -11.74 -17.55
CA ASN A 511 -15.40 -12.41 -16.45
C ASN A 511 -14.43 -13.07 -15.44
N THR A 512 -13.40 -12.32 -15.04
CA THR A 512 -12.40 -12.73 -14.06
C THR A 512 -12.53 -11.92 -12.77
N LYS A 513 -11.85 -12.32 -11.71
CA LYS A 513 -11.73 -11.58 -10.43
C LYS A 513 -10.27 -11.54 -9.97
N ILE A 514 -9.41 -11.09 -10.86
CA ILE A 514 -7.99 -11.01 -10.63
C ILE A 514 -7.71 -9.77 -9.78
N SER A 515 -6.97 -9.94 -8.68
CA SER A 515 -6.57 -8.83 -7.81
C SER A 515 -5.56 -7.91 -8.50
N LEU A 516 -5.58 -6.64 -8.12
CA LEU A 516 -4.78 -5.58 -8.75
C LEU A 516 -3.27 -5.85 -8.67
N ASP A 517 -2.80 -6.41 -7.55
CA ASP A 517 -1.39 -6.77 -7.34
C ASP A 517 -0.85 -7.75 -8.40
N ARG A 518 -1.71 -8.65 -8.88
CA ARG A 518 -1.34 -9.60 -9.94
C ARG A 518 -1.16 -8.92 -11.30
N PHE A 519 -1.89 -7.83 -11.56
CA PHE A 519 -1.70 -7.06 -12.79
C PHE A 519 -0.37 -6.31 -12.81
N PHE A 520 0.14 -5.87 -11.66
CA PHE A 520 1.47 -5.26 -11.58
C PHE A 520 2.61 -6.24 -11.88
N SER A 521 2.39 -7.54 -11.68
CA SER A 521 3.36 -8.57 -12.03
C SER A 521 3.22 -9.10 -13.47
N ALA A 522 2.04 -8.93 -14.09
CA ALA A 522 1.73 -9.39 -15.43
C ALA A 522 1.69 -8.21 -16.42
N VAL A 523 2.84 -7.60 -16.68
CA VAL A 523 2.95 -6.31 -17.38
C VAL A 523 2.82 -6.38 -18.92
N THR A 524 2.80 -7.57 -19.54
CA THR A 524 2.66 -7.74 -21.00
C THR A 524 1.30 -8.30 -21.38
N VAL A 525 0.88 -8.07 -22.63
CA VAL A 525 -0.36 -8.64 -23.18
C VAL A 525 -0.40 -10.16 -22.98
N GLU A 526 0.68 -10.84 -23.34
CA GLU A 526 0.80 -12.31 -23.18
C GLU A 526 0.68 -12.73 -21.70
N ALA A 527 1.37 -12.04 -20.80
CA ALA A 527 1.34 -12.37 -19.37
C ALA A 527 -0.06 -12.13 -18.77
N MET A 528 -0.72 -11.04 -19.14
CA MET A 528 -2.09 -10.76 -18.72
C MET A 528 -3.09 -11.76 -19.29
N ALA A 529 -2.94 -12.16 -20.55
CA ALA A 529 -3.78 -13.19 -21.15
C ALA A 529 -3.64 -14.53 -20.43
N LYS A 530 -2.41 -14.95 -20.13
CA LYS A 530 -2.14 -16.15 -19.33
C LYS A 530 -2.73 -16.04 -17.92
N LEU A 531 -2.68 -14.86 -17.32
CA LEU A 531 -3.29 -14.60 -16.03
C LEU A 531 -4.81 -14.76 -16.07
N CYS A 532 -5.46 -14.28 -17.14
CA CYS A 532 -6.90 -14.42 -17.38
C CYS A 532 -7.29 -15.86 -17.75
N GLU A 533 -6.54 -16.53 -18.60
CA GLU A 533 -6.78 -17.93 -19.02
C GLU A 533 -6.54 -18.92 -17.87
N GLY A 534 -5.62 -18.61 -16.96
CA GLY A 534 -5.41 -19.35 -15.72
C GLY A 534 -6.49 -19.13 -14.67
N TYR A 535 -7.39 -18.18 -14.89
CA TYR A 535 -8.49 -17.83 -13.98
C TYR A 535 -9.80 -18.56 -14.32
N ASP A 536 -9.71 -19.80 -14.83
CA ASP A 536 -10.90 -20.64 -15.00
C ASP A 536 -11.42 -21.02 -13.60
N THR A 537 -12.60 -20.51 -13.27
CA THR A 537 -13.27 -20.72 -11.97
C THR A 537 -13.49 -22.20 -11.62
N ALA A 538 -13.38 -23.08 -12.58
CA ALA A 538 -13.47 -24.53 -12.40
C ALA A 538 -12.11 -25.22 -12.16
N LYS A 539 -10.96 -24.52 -12.34
CA LYS A 539 -9.62 -25.12 -12.25
C LYS A 539 -8.72 -24.52 -11.15
N SER A 540 -9.17 -23.53 -10.38
CA SER A 540 -8.29 -22.84 -9.44
C SER A 540 -8.16 -23.53 -8.08
N TYR A 541 -9.08 -24.42 -7.70
CA TYR A 541 -8.98 -25.17 -6.47
C TYR A 541 -8.00 -26.34 -6.61
N GLN A 542 -6.84 -26.23 -5.94
CA GLN A 542 -5.92 -27.33 -5.76
C GLN A 542 -6.11 -27.91 -4.36
N VAL A 543 -6.53 -29.16 -4.28
CA VAL A 543 -6.70 -29.87 -3.00
C VAL A 543 -5.38 -29.94 -2.24
N ILE A 544 -4.25 -30.03 -2.94
CA ILE A 544 -2.89 -30.02 -2.39
C ILE A 544 -2.07 -28.95 -3.10
N LYS A 545 -1.62 -27.94 -2.37
CA LYS A 545 -0.88 -26.78 -2.87
C LYS A 545 0.48 -26.67 -2.19
N PRO A 546 1.61 -26.53 -2.90
CA PRO A 546 2.89 -26.24 -2.25
C PRO A 546 2.84 -24.83 -1.63
N ILE A 547 3.31 -24.71 -0.38
CA ILE A 547 3.37 -23.42 0.34
C ILE A 547 4.80 -23.02 0.71
N SER A 548 5.79 -23.78 0.25
CA SER A 548 7.20 -23.46 0.38
C SER A 548 7.95 -23.87 -0.89
N PRO A 549 9.16 -23.34 -1.14
CA PRO A 549 10.03 -23.82 -2.22
C PRO A 549 10.29 -25.34 -2.08
N LEU A 550 10.11 -26.10 -3.16
CA LEU A 550 10.24 -27.57 -3.17
C LEU A 550 11.69 -28.04 -3.37
N HIS A 551 12.66 -27.43 -2.71
CA HIS A 551 14.09 -27.74 -2.90
C HIS A 551 14.66 -28.75 -1.89
N GLY A 552 13.84 -29.20 -0.93
CA GLY A 552 14.25 -30.17 0.08
C GLY A 552 14.22 -31.62 -0.42
N ASP A 553 15.06 -32.46 0.16
CA ASP A 553 15.17 -33.93 -0.08
C ASP A 553 14.59 -34.76 1.07
N LYS A 554 14.14 -34.12 2.17
CA LYS A 554 13.42 -34.73 3.27
C LYS A 554 11.95 -35.04 2.91
N ASP A 555 11.22 -35.60 3.87
CA ASP A 555 9.84 -36.05 3.75
C ASP A 555 8.83 -34.92 3.40
N GLU A 556 7.67 -35.34 2.93
CA GLU A 556 6.55 -34.47 2.59
C GLU A 556 5.64 -34.27 3.80
N LEU A 557 5.33 -33.02 4.10
CA LEU A 557 4.42 -32.59 5.18
C LEU A 557 3.16 -31.98 4.58
N PHE A 558 1.98 -32.42 5.01
CA PHE A 558 0.69 -31.92 4.57
C PHE A 558 -0.02 -31.20 5.71
N MET A 559 -0.30 -29.90 5.54
CA MET A 559 -0.90 -29.04 6.56
C MET A 559 -2.35 -28.72 6.22
N ILE A 560 -3.26 -28.88 7.20
CA ILE A 560 -4.69 -28.63 7.04
C ILE A 560 -5.08 -27.48 7.99
N PRO A 561 -5.57 -26.33 7.46
CA PRO A 561 -5.85 -25.13 8.25
C PRO A 561 -7.14 -25.24 9.09
N GLY A 562 -7.29 -24.32 10.05
CA GLY A 562 -8.41 -24.23 10.97
C GLY A 562 -9.71 -23.71 10.35
N VAL A 563 -10.72 -23.42 11.19
CA VAL A 563 -12.00 -22.84 10.79
C VAL A 563 -11.74 -21.49 10.11
N ALA A 564 -12.30 -21.30 8.91
CA ALA A 564 -12.16 -20.08 8.12
C ALA A 564 -10.73 -19.56 7.95
N SER A 565 -9.75 -20.43 8.17
CA SER A 565 -8.32 -20.17 8.01
C SER A 565 -7.82 -20.52 6.61
N THR A 566 -6.74 -19.87 6.19
CA THR A 566 -6.11 -20.10 4.89
C THR A 566 -4.77 -20.84 5.04
N GLU A 567 -4.22 -21.29 3.92
CA GLU A 567 -2.86 -21.81 3.87
C GLU A 567 -1.80 -20.81 4.33
N ASN A 568 -2.09 -19.51 4.28
CA ASN A 568 -1.17 -18.45 4.70
C ASN A 568 -0.90 -18.44 6.21
N ASP A 569 -1.81 -19.02 7.01
CA ASP A 569 -1.61 -19.13 8.45
C ASP A 569 -0.43 -20.06 8.79
N PHE A 570 -0.10 -20.99 7.90
CA PHE A 570 1.07 -21.86 8.00
C PHE A 570 2.33 -21.30 7.32
N ALA A 571 2.28 -20.15 6.65
CA ALA A 571 3.38 -19.67 5.80
C ALA A 571 4.70 -19.56 6.57
N TRP A 572 4.68 -19.04 7.79
CA TRP A 572 5.86 -18.93 8.63
C TRP A 572 6.41 -20.29 9.04
N LEU A 573 5.56 -21.18 9.58
CA LEU A 573 5.95 -22.54 9.98
C LEU A 573 6.49 -23.34 8.79
N ALA A 574 5.84 -23.23 7.65
CA ALA A 574 6.25 -23.87 6.41
C ALA A 574 7.63 -23.39 5.92
N ALA A 575 7.90 -22.09 6.03
CA ALA A 575 9.20 -21.51 5.69
C ALA A 575 10.31 -22.06 6.59
N GLN A 576 10.08 -22.16 7.91
CA GLN A 576 11.04 -22.71 8.88
C GLN A 576 11.33 -24.19 8.58
N LEU A 577 10.31 -25.00 8.36
CA LEU A 577 10.48 -26.43 8.07
C LEU A 577 11.14 -26.66 6.70
N SER A 578 10.82 -25.81 5.71
CA SER A 578 11.45 -25.86 4.39
C SER A 578 12.95 -25.50 4.45
N ALA A 579 13.34 -24.54 5.28
CA ALA A 579 14.76 -24.23 5.53
C ALA A 579 15.57 -25.44 6.07
N HIS A 580 14.87 -26.38 6.73
CA HIS A 580 15.46 -27.63 7.21
C HIS A 580 15.29 -28.82 6.25
N GLY A 581 14.88 -28.56 5.01
CA GLY A 581 14.85 -29.53 3.92
C GLY A 581 13.53 -30.30 3.74
N TYR A 582 12.45 -29.95 4.48
CA TYR A 582 11.13 -30.57 4.30
C TYR A 582 10.36 -29.95 3.14
N ARG A 583 9.57 -30.74 2.44
CA ARG A 583 8.65 -30.30 1.38
C ARG A 583 7.26 -30.11 1.96
N VAL A 584 6.81 -28.86 2.07
CA VAL A 584 5.57 -28.51 2.78
C VAL A 584 4.45 -28.18 1.82
N TYR A 585 3.32 -28.85 1.99
CA TYR A 585 2.10 -28.66 1.23
C TYR A 585 0.97 -28.25 2.16
N ALA A 586 0.05 -27.39 1.68
CA ALA A 586 -1.23 -27.13 2.33
C ALA A 586 -2.37 -27.85 1.63
N CYS A 587 -3.39 -28.17 2.43
CA CYS A 587 -4.69 -28.63 1.95
C CYS A 587 -5.73 -27.53 2.24
N PRO A 588 -5.87 -26.50 1.36
CA PRO A 588 -6.73 -25.36 1.60
C PRO A 588 -8.22 -25.76 1.60
N HIS A 589 -9.06 -24.98 2.26
CA HIS A 589 -10.49 -25.19 2.23
C HIS A 589 -11.08 -24.72 0.88
N LYS A 590 -11.84 -25.62 0.23
CA LYS A 590 -12.58 -25.29 -0.99
C LYS A 590 -13.64 -24.23 -0.70
N GLY A 591 -13.75 -23.23 -1.58
CA GLY A 591 -14.73 -22.15 -1.47
C GLY A 591 -14.28 -20.96 -0.65
N LEU A 592 -13.05 -20.96 -0.08
CA LEU A 592 -12.55 -19.85 0.72
C LEU A 592 -11.94 -18.74 -0.13
N LEU A 593 -11.08 -19.09 -1.08
CA LEU A 593 -10.35 -18.11 -1.91
C LEU A 593 -10.54 -18.35 -3.43
N ASP A 594 -11.19 -19.45 -3.82
CA ASP A 594 -11.28 -19.92 -5.21
C ASP A 594 -12.66 -19.69 -5.87
N GLY A 595 -13.63 -19.17 -5.10
CA GLY A 595 -14.99 -18.94 -5.58
C GLY A 595 -15.79 -20.21 -5.88
N ALA A 596 -15.22 -21.40 -5.67
CA ALA A 596 -15.90 -22.66 -5.85
C ALA A 596 -16.88 -22.93 -4.69
N PRO A 597 -17.96 -23.70 -4.88
CA PRO A 597 -18.83 -24.06 -3.77
C PRO A 597 -18.06 -24.94 -2.76
N PRO A 598 -18.18 -24.68 -1.44
CA PRO A 598 -17.58 -25.53 -0.41
C PRO A 598 -18.06 -26.97 -0.50
N TYR A 599 -17.27 -27.92 0.00
CA TYR A 599 -17.73 -29.31 0.15
C TYR A 599 -19.00 -29.38 0.99
N GLU A 600 -19.86 -30.36 0.70
CA GLU A 600 -21.14 -30.51 1.39
C GLU A 600 -21.02 -31.34 2.69
N SER A 601 -19.98 -32.17 2.80
CA SER A 601 -19.73 -33.01 3.98
C SER A 601 -18.27 -33.15 4.34
N VAL A 602 -17.99 -33.52 5.59
CA VAL A 602 -16.65 -33.91 6.06
C VAL A 602 -16.10 -35.04 5.21
N GLU A 603 -16.91 -36.03 4.90
CA GLU A 603 -16.51 -37.23 4.12
C GLU A 603 -16.07 -36.87 2.69
N GLU A 604 -16.78 -35.94 2.05
CA GLU A 604 -16.40 -35.43 0.72
C GLU A 604 -15.05 -34.70 0.77
N ASN A 605 -14.87 -33.81 1.75
CA ASN A 605 -13.63 -33.07 1.95
C ASN A 605 -12.44 -34.00 2.24
N VAL A 606 -12.60 -34.90 3.19
CA VAL A 606 -11.59 -35.91 3.56
C VAL A 606 -11.23 -36.80 2.37
N THR A 607 -12.25 -37.21 1.58
CA THR A 607 -12.02 -38.03 0.37
C THR A 607 -11.16 -37.29 -0.65
N ALA A 608 -11.44 -36.00 -0.87
CA ALA A 608 -10.67 -35.17 -1.77
C ALA A 608 -9.21 -35.00 -1.29
N ILE A 609 -9.01 -34.69 -0.01
CA ILE A 609 -7.68 -34.56 0.58
C ILE A 609 -6.91 -35.90 0.51
N THR A 610 -7.53 -37.00 0.88
CA THR A 610 -6.94 -38.34 0.82
C THR A 610 -6.46 -38.67 -0.60
N ASN A 611 -7.33 -38.51 -1.60
CA ASN A 611 -6.98 -38.78 -3.00
C ASN A 611 -5.86 -37.84 -3.49
N GLY A 612 -5.90 -36.58 -3.07
CA GLY A 612 -4.84 -35.59 -3.41
C GLY A 612 -3.49 -36.00 -2.86
N ILE A 613 -3.43 -36.45 -1.59
CA ILE A 613 -2.20 -36.94 -0.94
C ILE A 613 -1.68 -38.18 -1.65
N ILE A 614 -2.54 -39.17 -1.92
CA ILE A 614 -2.15 -40.40 -2.62
C ILE A 614 -1.57 -40.09 -4.00
N HIS A 615 -2.14 -39.12 -4.69
CA HIS A 615 -1.67 -38.72 -6.03
C HIS A 615 -0.32 -37.98 -5.99
N LYS A 616 -0.04 -37.28 -4.90
CA LYS A 616 1.14 -36.42 -4.72
C LYS A 616 2.31 -37.16 -4.11
N SER A 617 2.05 -37.98 -3.09
CA SER A 617 3.08 -38.66 -2.30
C SER A 617 3.69 -39.86 -3.04
N LYS A 618 5.01 -39.97 -3.05
CA LYS A 618 5.76 -41.08 -3.67
C LYS A 618 5.90 -42.32 -2.77
N HIS A 619 5.01 -42.54 -1.83
CA HIS A 619 4.73 -43.76 -1.03
C HIS A 619 5.88 -44.57 -0.41
N SER A 620 7.13 -44.10 -0.31
CA SER A 620 8.21 -44.96 0.15
C SER A 620 8.46 -44.99 1.67
N GLN A 621 7.95 -44.00 2.44
CA GLN A 621 8.24 -43.89 3.87
C GLN A 621 7.04 -43.55 4.79
N GLY A 622 5.84 -43.31 4.24
CA GLY A 622 4.66 -42.91 5.00
C GLY A 622 4.27 -41.47 4.73
N VAL A 623 3.18 -41.03 5.36
CA VAL A 623 2.61 -39.67 5.23
C VAL A 623 2.60 -38.99 6.58
N ARG A 624 3.03 -37.72 6.62
CA ARG A 624 2.93 -36.87 7.82
C ARG A 624 1.87 -35.78 7.60
N LEU A 625 0.88 -35.77 8.47
CA LEU A 625 -0.23 -34.82 8.47
C LEU A 625 -0.14 -33.88 9.66
N ILE A 626 -0.39 -32.60 9.43
CA ILE A 626 -0.45 -31.58 10.46
C ILE A 626 -1.80 -30.89 10.37
N GLY A 627 -2.60 -30.95 11.42
CA GLY A 627 -3.90 -30.29 11.50
C GLY A 627 -3.94 -29.26 12.61
N HIS A 628 -4.37 -28.03 12.30
CA HIS A 628 -4.57 -26.97 13.29
C HIS A 628 -6.06 -26.69 13.48
N SER A 629 -6.48 -26.55 14.74
CA SER A 629 -7.87 -26.21 15.09
C SER A 629 -8.86 -27.19 14.43
N PHE A 630 -9.85 -26.69 13.63
CA PHE A 630 -10.77 -27.53 12.85
C PHE A 630 -10.05 -28.43 11.85
N GLY A 631 -8.94 -27.98 11.29
CA GLY A 631 -8.11 -28.80 10.38
C GLY A 631 -7.62 -30.08 11.02
N GLY A 632 -7.57 -30.14 12.36
CA GLY A 632 -7.27 -31.36 13.11
C GLY A 632 -8.31 -32.45 12.92
N LEU A 633 -9.61 -32.11 12.81
CA LEU A 633 -10.68 -33.06 12.47
C LEU A 633 -10.47 -33.66 11.09
N LEU A 634 -10.23 -32.81 10.09
CA LEU A 634 -10.00 -33.26 8.72
C LEU A 634 -8.69 -34.07 8.61
N ALA A 635 -7.64 -33.68 9.35
CA ALA A 635 -6.37 -34.38 9.38
C ALA A 635 -6.53 -35.77 10.00
N LEU A 636 -7.29 -35.91 11.09
CA LEU A 636 -7.57 -37.17 11.77
C LEU A 636 -8.34 -38.13 10.86
N GLU A 637 -9.42 -37.66 10.24
CA GLU A 637 -10.20 -38.48 9.31
C GLU A 637 -9.43 -38.87 8.05
N THR A 638 -8.60 -37.94 7.54
CA THR A 638 -7.69 -38.24 6.43
C THR A 638 -6.66 -39.29 6.82
N ALA A 639 -6.11 -39.21 8.05
CA ALA A 639 -5.17 -40.19 8.57
C ALA A 639 -5.80 -41.58 8.70
N ASN A 640 -7.02 -41.66 9.23
CA ASN A 640 -7.79 -42.90 9.31
C ASN A 640 -7.96 -43.54 7.93
N LYS A 641 -8.45 -42.75 6.96
CA LYS A 641 -8.73 -43.20 5.60
C LYS A 641 -7.48 -43.64 4.82
N LEU A 642 -6.34 -42.97 5.03
CA LEU A 642 -5.05 -43.39 4.50
C LEU A 642 -4.57 -44.69 5.13
N SER A 643 -4.74 -44.85 6.46
CA SER A 643 -4.35 -46.05 7.19
C SER A 643 -5.20 -47.26 6.81
N GLU A 644 -6.49 -47.10 6.55
CA GLU A 644 -7.36 -48.15 5.99
C GLU A 644 -6.88 -48.65 4.63
N GLN A 645 -6.19 -47.80 3.86
CA GLN A 645 -5.57 -48.14 2.58
C GLN A 645 -4.14 -48.67 2.73
N GLY A 646 -3.68 -48.93 3.95
CA GLY A 646 -2.36 -49.49 4.23
C GLY A 646 -1.21 -48.49 4.25
N VAL A 647 -1.49 -47.17 4.22
CA VAL A 647 -0.47 -46.12 4.31
C VAL A 647 -0.11 -45.88 5.79
N LYS A 648 1.17 -45.90 6.12
CA LYS A 648 1.64 -45.49 7.45
C LYS A 648 1.46 -43.97 7.60
N VAL A 649 0.77 -43.54 8.66
CA VAL A 649 0.49 -42.12 8.90
C VAL A 649 0.96 -41.68 10.26
N GLU A 650 1.69 -40.60 10.31
CA GLU A 650 2.03 -39.84 11.49
C GLU A 650 1.21 -38.55 11.51
N LEU A 651 0.42 -38.34 12.56
CA LEU A 651 -0.51 -37.22 12.70
C LEU A 651 -0.08 -36.30 13.83
N ILE A 652 0.12 -35.03 13.52
CA ILE A 652 0.41 -33.97 14.48
C ILE A 652 -0.81 -33.06 14.56
N LEU A 653 -1.45 -32.99 15.71
CA LEU A 653 -2.59 -32.13 15.99
C LEU A 653 -2.12 -30.89 16.77
N ILE A 654 -2.30 -29.71 16.22
CA ILE A 654 -1.90 -28.44 16.84
C ILE A 654 -3.15 -27.71 17.29
N ASP A 655 -3.32 -27.55 18.60
CA ASP A 655 -4.44 -26.88 19.27
C ASP A 655 -5.81 -27.17 18.64
N SER A 656 -6.00 -28.44 18.31
CA SER A 656 -7.22 -28.96 17.66
C SER A 656 -8.24 -29.42 18.71
N TYR A 657 -9.53 -29.16 18.50
CA TYR A 657 -10.59 -29.51 19.44
C TYR A 657 -11.82 -30.08 18.72
N PHE A 658 -12.63 -30.86 19.49
CA PHE A 658 -13.85 -31.51 19.03
C PHE A 658 -15.00 -31.19 20.00
N GLU A 659 -16.15 -30.72 19.53
CA GLU A 659 -17.11 -29.92 20.30
C GLU A 659 -17.97 -30.68 21.33
N GLN A 660 -18.05 -32.00 21.34
CA GLN A 660 -18.86 -32.75 22.34
C GLN A 660 -18.52 -32.43 23.80
N HIS A 661 -17.34 -31.86 24.08
CA HIS A 661 -16.90 -31.52 25.42
C HIS A 661 -17.28 -30.09 25.86
N ARG A 662 -17.82 -29.25 24.95
CA ARG A 662 -18.28 -27.89 25.26
C ARG A 662 -19.59 -27.87 26.05
N GLN A 663 -20.42 -28.92 25.93
CA GLN A 663 -21.76 -28.99 26.59
C GLN A 663 -21.67 -29.24 28.10
N GLN A 664 -20.57 -29.81 28.64
CA GLN A 664 -20.47 -30.09 30.08
C GLN A 664 -20.08 -28.86 30.94
N LYS A 665 -19.68 -27.73 30.36
CA LYS A 665 -19.30 -26.49 31.08
C LYS A 665 -20.37 -25.39 31.11
N ARG A 666 -21.59 -25.62 30.62
CA ARG A 666 -22.68 -24.61 30.69
C ARG A 666 -23.21 -24.32 32.10
N HIS A 667 -22.62 -24.93 33.15
CA HIS A 667 -23.07 -24.74 34.54
C HIS A 667 -22.05 -24.10 35.49
N THR A 668 -20.96 -23.56 35.00
CA THR A 668 -20.08 -22.67 35.80
C THR A 668 -19.89 -21.35 35.07
N THR A 669 -20.58 -20.35 35.57
CA THR A 669 -20.45 -18.95 35.25
C THR A 669 -18.99 -18.50 35.32
N ILE A 670 -18.37 -18.28 34.17
CA ILE A 670 -17.29 -17.30 33.97
C ILE A 670 -17.57 -16.64 32.63
N ASP A 671 -17.58 -15.33 32.63
CA ASP A 671 -17.98 -14.36 31.62
C ASP A 671 -18.03 -14.86 30.17
N GLY A 672 -19.20 -14.65 29.59
CA GLY A 672 -19.60 -15.07 28.26
C GLY A 672 -18.70 -14.57 27.15
N GLY A 673 -17.90 -15.48 26.65
CA GLY A 673 -17.46 -15.44 25.27
C GLY A 673 -18.36 -16.40 24.47
N GLU A 674 -19.60 -16.02 24.23
CA GLU A 674 -20.30 -16.49 23.04
C GLU A 674 -19.40 -16.13 21.85
N ILE A 675 -19.19 -17.08 20.95
CA ILE A 675 -18.81 -16.72 19.57
C ILE A 675 -20.06 -15.98 19.06
N SER A 676 -20.17 -14.71 19.43
CA SER A 676 -21.16 -13.82 18.89
C SER A 676 -20.69 -13.50 17.46
N SER A 677 -21.63 -13.52 16.55
CA SER A 677 -21.53 -12.93 15.21
C SER A 677 -21.07 -11.46 15.20
N ASP A 678 -20.72 -10.89 16.34
CA ASP A 678 -20.35 -9.49 16.57
C ASP A 678 -18.84 -9.26 16.84
N LYS A 679 -17.96 -10.27 16.70
CA LYS A 679 -16.54 -9.93 16.60
C LYS A 679 -16.30 -9.40 15.18
N PRO A 680 -15.83 -8.15 15.03
CA PRO A 680 -15.44 -7.66 13.72
C PRO A 680 -14.34 -8.58 13.20
N LEU A 681 -14.65 -9.30 12.13
CA LEU A 681 -13.67 -10.03 11.34
C LEU A 681 -12.61 -9.04 10.79
N PRO A 682 -11.40 -9.47 10.48
CA PRO A 682 -10.34 -8.57 10.02
C PRO A 682 -10.82 -7.70 8.86
N THR A 683 -10.76 -6.39 9.03
CA THR A 683 -11.13 -5.40 8.04
C THR A 683 -10.26 -5.56 6.79
N GLY A 684 -10.87 -5.82 5.65
CA GLY A 684 -10.18 -5.96 4.36
C GLY A 684 -10.58 -7.15 3.50
N ILE A 685 -11.63 -7.86 3.88
CA ILE A 685 -12.15 -9.02 3.15
C ILE A 685 -13.39 -8.59 2.34
N ASP A 686 -13.41 -8.91 1.05
CA ASP A 686 -14.54 -8.70 0.12
C ASP A 686 -15.86 -9.24 0.70
N SER A 687 -16.99 -8.55 0.49
CA SER A 687 -18.31 -8.93 0.98
C SER A 687 -18.76 -10.33 0.50
N LEU A 688 -18.31 -10.75 -0.69
CA LEU A 688 -18.52 -12.10 -1.19
C LEU A 688 -17.66 -13.12 -0.44
N LEU A 689 -16.40 -12.79 -0.18
CA LEU A 689 -15.50 -13.61 0.61
C LEU A 689 -15.99 -13.71 2.06
N MET A 690 -16.55 -12.62 2.62
CA MET A 690 -17.21 -12.64 3.95
C MET A 690 -18.38 -13.61 4.00
N ARG A 691 -19.27 -13.59 3.01
CA ARG A 691 -20.38 -14.56 2.92
C ARG A 691 -19.88 -15.99 2.73
N GLN A 692 -18.80 -16.18 1.98
CA GLN A 692 -18.16 -17.49 1.81
C GLN A 692 -17.53 -17.97 3.12
N LEU A 693 -16.83 -17.08 3.84
CA LEU A 693 -16.28 -17.34 5.18
C LEU A 693 -17.39 -17.70 6.18
N GLU A 694 -18.43 -16.89 6.27
CA GLU A 694 -19.58 -17.15 7.15
C GLU A 694 -20.24 -18.48 6.82
N THR A 695 -20.46 -18.77 5.53
CA THR A 695 -21.05 -20.04 5.08
C THR A 695 -20.15 -21.22 5.43
N LEU A 696 -18.84 -21.09 5.22
CA LEU A 696 -17.87 -22.12 5.52
C LEU A 696 -17.75 -22.33 7.05
N GLU A 697 -17.67 -21.23 7.82
CA GLU A 697 -17.61 -21.27 9.28
C GLU A 697 -18.86 -21.93 9.88
N GLN A 698 -20.05 -21.58 9.39
CA GLN A 698 -21.31 -22.21 9.84
C GLN A 698 -21.31 -23.70 9.55
N ARG A 699 -20.89 -24.15 8.37
CA ARG A 699 -20.79 -25.58 8.02
C ARG A 699 -19.75 -26.30 8.87
N GLN A 700 -18.56 -25.72 9.00
CA GLN A 700 -17.48 -26.33 9.80
C GLN A 700 -17.87 -26.43 11.28
N SER A 701 -18.53 -25.41 11.83
CA SER A 701 -19.06 -25.44 13.19
C SER A 701 -20.19 -26.46 13.36
N GLN A 702 -21.03 -26.66 12.33
CA GLN A 702 -22.05 -27.73 12.33
C GLN A 702 -21.39 -29.12 12.36
N TRP A 703 -20.37 -29.34 11.51
CA TRP A 703 -19.64 -30.59 11.46
C TRP A 703 -18.97 -30.94 12.80
N LEU A 704 -18.36 -29.94 13.46
CA LEU A 704 -17.77 -30.11 14.78
C LEU A 704 -18.78 -30.52 15.85
N ARG A 705 -20.03 -30.06 15.77
CA ARG A 705 -21.09 -30.41 16.75
C ARG A 705 -21.51 -31.88 16.68
N ASP A 706 -21.50 -32.44 15.49
CA ASP A 706 -22.06 -33.77 15.21
C ASP A 706 -20.99 -34.88 15.17
N TYR A 707 -19.71 -34.49 15.28
CA TYR A 707 -18.57 -35.39 15.08
C TYR A 707 -18.09 -36.08 16.36
N ILE A 708 -17.90 -37.42 16.28
CA ILE A 708 -17.27 -38.24 17.31
C ILE A 708 -15.95 -38.77 16.80
N PRO A 709 -14.79 -38.26 17.29
CA PRO A 709 -13.50 -38.70 16.80
C PRO A 709 -13.20 -40.16 17.11
N SER A 710 -12.64 -40.87 16.15
CA SER A 710 -12.05 -42.22 16.33
C SER A 710 -10.65 -42.23 15.69
N VAL A 711 -9.76 -43.08 16.18
CA VAL A 711 -8.39 -43.18 15.64
C VAL A 711 -8.15 -44.62 15.19
N HIS A 712 -7.74 -44.81 13.95
CA HIS A 712 -7.34 -46.13 13.44
C HIS A 712 -6.07 -46.59 14.14
N SER A 713 -5.97 -47.91 14.48
CA SER A 713 -4.86 -48.49 15.25
C SER A 713 -3.46 -48.32 14.62
N ALA A 714 -3.39 -48.04 13.34
CA ALA A 714 -2.12 -47.82 12.62
C ALA A 714 -1.70 -46.33 12.58
N VAL A 715 -2.52 -45.39 13.08
CA VAL A 715 -2.17 -43.96 13.15
C VAL A 715 -1.42 -43.66 14.43
N THR A 716 -0.25 -43.01 14.30
CA THR A 716 0.47 -42.46 15.46
C THR A 716 0.04 -40.99 15.61
N VAL A 717 -0.44 -40.61 16.80
CA VAL A 717 -0.93 -39.26 17.09
C VAL A 717 -0.02 -38.55 18.09
N LYS A 718 0.41 -37.34 17.73
CA LYS A 718 1.12 -36.41 18.61
C LYS A 718 0.23 -35.16 18.75
N TYR A 719 0.05 -34.69 19.97
CA TYR A 719 -0.84 -33.54 20.24
C TYR A 719 -0.07 -32.39 20.88
N VAL A 720 -0.06 -31.24 20.21
CA VAL A 720 0.55 -29.99 20.70
C VAL A 720 -0.55 -29.01 21.02
N TYR A 721 -0.53 -28.38 22.17
CA TYR A 721 -1.54 -27.42 22.59
C TYR A 721 -0.97 -26.11 23.12
N ALA A 722 -1.70 -25.03 22.89
CA ALA A 722 -1.38 -23.70 23.36
C ALA A 722 -1.90 -23.48 24.78
N THR A 723 -1.02 -23.13 25.74
CA THR A 723 -1.42 -22.95 27.15
C THR A 723 -2.24 -21.69 27.39
N GLN A 724 -2.19 -20.73 26.50
CA GLN A 724 -2.97 -19.49 26.58
C GLN A 724 -4.29 -19.57 25.79
N SER A 725 -4.61 -20.74 25.19
CA SER A 725 -5.92 -20.94 24.58
C SER A 725 -6.99 -21.21 25.62
N ASN A 726 -8.20 -20.74 25.37
CA ASN A 726 -9.34 -20.89 26.29
C ASN A 726 -9.91 -22.32 26.35
N PHE A 727 -9.17 -23.34 25.90
CA PHE A 727 -9.64 -24.72 25.81
C PHE A 727 -9.18 -25.57 26.97
N CYS A 728 -10.06 -26.43 27.50
CA CYS A 728 -9.76 -27.31 28.63
C CYS A 728 -9.19 -28.65 28.14
N ILE A 729 -7.89 -28.79 28.24
CA ILE A 729 -7.11 -29.93 27.76
C ILE A 729 -7.35 -31.22 28.54
N GLU A 730 -7.62 -31.14 29.86
CA GLU A 730 -7.85 -32.32 30.71
C GLU A 730 -9.03 -33.19 30.24
N SER A 731 -10.00 -32.58 29.55
CA SER A 731 -11.14 -33.32 29.00
C SER A 731 -10.75 -34.16 27.78
N TYR A 732 -9.77 -33.69 27.00
CA TYR A 732 -9.25 -34.39 25.82
C TYR A 732 -8.38 -35.55 26.15
N HIS A 733 -7.46 -35.41 27.14
CA HIS A 733 -6.66 -36.50 27.66
C HIS A 733 -7.52 -37.71 28.03
N ARG A 734 -8.55 -37.49 28.83
CA ARG A 734 -9.49 -38.55 29.26
C ARG A 734 -10.28 -39.19 28.13
N TYR A 735 -10.57 -38.42 27.06
CA TYR A 735 -11.35 -38.94 25.94
C TYR A 735 -10.48 -39.85 25.05
N PHE A 736 -9.31 -39.40 24.64
CA PHE A 736 -8.41 -40.21 23.83
C PHE A 736 -7.85 -41.42 24.59
N GLU A 737 -7.51 -41.29 25.87
CA GLU A 737 -7.10 -42.40 26.70
C GLU A 737 -8.16 -43.49 26.91
N LYS A 738 -9.45 -43.11 26.94
CA LYS A 738 -10.54 -44.07 27.09
C LYS A 738 -10.88 -44.84 25.82
N GLN A 739 -10.58 -44.32 24.66
CA GLN A 739 -10.94 -44.94 23.38
C GLN A 739 -9.79 -45.72 22.73
N HIS A 740 -8.57 -45.51 23.14
CA HIS A 740 -7.38 -46.08 22.47
C HIS A 740 -6.41 -46.69 23.45
N ASP A 741 -6.04 -47.94 23.20
CA ASP A 741 -4.98 -48.69 23.94
C ASP A 741 -3.55 -48.15 23.67
N LYS A 742 -3.37 -47.07 22.94
CA LYS A 742 -2.09 -46.44 22.62
C LYS A 742 -1.97 -45.07 23.28
N ALA A 743 -0.80 -44.81 23.86
CA ALA A 743 -0.46 -43.50 24.41
C ALA A 743 -0.42 -42.42 23.28
N VAL A 744 -1.20 -41.38 23.47
CA VAL A 744 -1.06 -40.13 22.69
C VAL A 744 -0.01 -39.29 23.39
N GLU A 745 0.97 -38.83 22.66
CA GLU A 745 1.99 -37.92 23.19
C GLU A 745 1.45 -36.48 23.22
N TYR A 746 1.52 -35.85 24.41
CA TYR A 746 1.00 -34.49 24.61
C TYR A 746 2.13 -33.54 24.98
N THR A 747 2.20 -32.41 24.28
CA THR A 747 3.19 -31.36 24.57
C THR A 747 2.50 -29.99 24.61
N SER A 748 2.87 -29.18 25.61
CA SER A 748 2.33 -27.80 25.74
C SER A 748 3.33 -26.79 25.25
N ILE A 749 2.79 -25.72 24.61
CA ILE A 749 3.56 -24.55 24.21
C ILE A 749 2.88 -23.30 24.80
N ASN A 750 3.68 -22.39 25.34
CA ASN A 750 3.17 -21.15 25.93
C ASN A 750 2.86 -20.11 24.84
N ALA A 751 1.73 -20.28 24.19
CA ALA A 751 1.27 -19.42 23.11
C ALA A 751 -0.26 -19.32 23.10
N GLY A 752 -0.81 -18.37 22.34
CA GLY A 752 -2.24 -18.30 22.01
C GLY A 752 -2.62 -19.26 20.87
N HIS A 753 -3.93 -19.43 20.64
CA HIS A 753 -4.46 -20.38 19.64
C HIS A 753 -3.90 -20.19 18.22
N MET A 754 -3.79 -18.96 17.75
CA MET A 754 -3.24 -18.66 16.42
C MET A 754 -1.72 -18.41 16.44
N ASP A 755 -1.20 -17.96 17.58
CA ASP A 755 0.21 -17.60 17.72
C ASP A 755 1.11 -18.85 17.81
N ILE A 756 0.54 -20.00 18.19
CA ILE A 756 1.27 -21.28 18.26
C ILE A 756 1.91 -21.65 16.91
N LEU A 757 1.27 -21.31 15.80
CA LEU A 757 1.79 -21.58 14.45
C LEU A 757 3.01 -20.72 14.07
N LYS A 758 3.30 -19.66 14.84
CA LYS A 758 4.44 -18.75 14.67
C LYS A 758 5.45 -18.87 15.83
N SER A 759 5.39 -19.95 16.60
CA SER A 759 6.24 -20.19 17.77
C SER A 759 7.51 -20.91 17.40
N ASP A 760 8.67 -20.36 17.77
CA ASP A 760 9.97 -21.04 17.66
C ASP A 760 10.01 -22.34 18.46
N ASP A 761 9.29 -22.40 19.60
CA ASP A 761 9.18 -23.61 20.41
C ASP A 761 8.45 -24.73 19.64
N LEU A 762 7.45 -24.39 18.80
CA LEU A 762 6.80 -25.37 17.93
C LEU A 762 7.77 -25.90 16.88
N VAL A 763 8.52 -25.02 16.22
CA VAL A 763 9.52 -25.42 15.22
C VAL A 763 10.57 -26.33 15.83
N LYS A 764 11.10 -25.95 16.99
CA LYS A 764 12.08 -26.73 17.73
C LYS A 764 11.53 -28.12 18.13
N LEU A 765 10.31 -28.14 18.68
CA LEU A 765 9.62 -29.38 19.03
C LEU A 765 9.45 -30.31 17.82
N MET A 766 8.98 -29.73 16.69
CA MET A 766 8.80 -30.50 15.47
C MET A 766 10.09 -31.07 14.92
N LEU A 767 11.15 -30.28 14.88
CA LEU A 767 12.45 -30.71 14.34
C LEU A 767 13.17 -31.70 15.25
N GLU A 768 13.13 -31.53 16.59
CA GLU A 768 13.90 -32.33 17.53
C GLU A 768 13.18 -33.61 17.98
N GLN A 769 11.87 -33.65 17.98
CA GLN A 769 11.10 -34.75 18.57
C GLN A 769 10.07 -35.40 17.62
N TYR A 770 9.57 -34.69 16.62
CA TYR A 770 8.43 -35.16 15.83
C TYR A 770 8.78 -35.48 14.37
N LEU A 771 9.82 -34.91 13.82
CA LEU A 771 10.16 -35.05 12.41
C LEU A 771 11.53 -35.78 12.17
N ASP A 772 12.34 -35.94 13.17
CA ASP A 772 13.53 -36.84 13.13
C ASP A 772 13.08 -38.29 13.34
#